data_a52912c75b7f894a22c56ce248a2b507
#
_entry.id   a52912c75b7f894a22c56ce248a2b507
#
_cell.length_a   1.000
_cell.length_b   1.000
_cell.length_c   1.000
_cell.angle_alpha   90.00
_cell.angle_beta   90.00
_cell.angle_gamma   90.00
#
_symmetry.space_group_name_H-M   'P 1'
#
loop_
_entity.id
_entity.type
_entity.pdbx_description
1 polymer ?
#
loop_
_entity_poly.entity_id
_entity_poly.type
_entity_poly.pdbx_seq_one_letter_code
_entity_poly.pdbx_strand_id
1 'polypeptide(L)'
;MGPRRELKRALERYWHGDGTRAELLATGRRLRDATWHDLRATGITQIPGNTFSFYDHILDDALLMGAVPARFRELVRDLGPVDTVFALARGRADVPPLELVPLQGTSYLYRQPEFDEASELGLRPDELLAEVARARKQGLEIRPVVTGPVSLLLLSKAAPDAAPEFAPIDLLDRLLTEYEALLGVLAGAGVTCVQFDEPCMTMERTADEIAALRRAYDRLAAVTTRPRILVTGQYGDLGEALSALAATGIEAIGLDLVYGRRSAADLADVPGLRGKRLYAGVVDGQNVWRTDKFATLDYLRDLRAVFPDVVVSTSCTLLHVPYDVAAESDLPAELADSLAFAEQKVAEVVSLAHALVDGPTPRWRRLPVLPSARRDDVRARTARVDDDDKVRVPYAERAARQADRLGLPTLPTATLGSFPQTREIRRARRDLADGRIDYDRYCDYLRAEIASVIRLQEDIGLDVLVHGEVERNDMVQYFAELLDGFAATRSGWVQSYGSRCVRPPILYGDVARPAPMTVEWTGYAQSLTDRPVKGMVTGPVTMLARSFCRTDLALPEVATQLALVVRDEVADLEAAGTAIIQIDEPAIRELLPRRGADRRAYLDWAVGTFRLASAGARPDTQIHTHLTYSSLREMRAAIEGLDADVTAIVATRSIEWVLEALEDHTLTRQVAPGVYESRSGFVPDIDLLHSRLLRAVDAVGVDRVWAVPDGGLKSRYTWQLEPSLRNLVAAARRIRRAVAPDPRGSNKIGH
;
A
#
# COMPACT_ATOMS: atom_id res chain seq x y z
N MET A 1 15.51 -2.15 6.31
CA MET A 1 15.49 -3.63 6.28
C MET A 1 16.88 -4.25 6.23
N GLY A 2 17.86 -3.57 5.64
CA GLY A 2 19.18 -4.11 5.29
C GLY A 2 19.15 -4.92 4.00
N PRO A 3 20.30 -5.03 3.28
CA PRO A 3 20.38 -5.62 1.94
C PRO A 3 19.92 -7.09 1.87
N ARG A 4 20.03 -7.82 2.98
CA ARG A 4 19.61 -9.23 3.06
C ARG A 4 18.45 -9.45 4.03
N ARG A 5 17.66 -8.43 4.32
CA ARG A 5 16.54 -8.44 5.26
C ARG A 5 16.96 -8.82 6.69
N GLU A 6 18.12 -8.34 7.14
CA GLU A 6 18.67 -8.60 8.47
C GLU A 6 17.72 -8.15 9.57
N LEU A 7 17.12 -6.94 9.42
CA LEU A 7 16.16 -6.42 10.38
C LEU A 7 14.93 -7.31 10.49
N LYS A 8 14.38 -7.79 9.34
CA LYS A 8 13.22 -8.71 9.33
C LYS A 8 13.49 -9.93 10.21
N ARG A 9 14.64 -10.59 10.00
CA ARG A 9 15.00 -11.79 10.77
C ARG A 9 15.20 -11.50 12.26
N ALA A 10 15.81 -10.36 12.59
CA ALA A 10 16.02 -9.95 13.97
C ALA A 10 14.68 -9.65 14.68
N LEU A 11 13.75 -8.95 14.01
CA LEU A 11 12.40 -8.68 14.51
C LEU A 11 11.61 -9.96 14.76
N GLU A 12 11.58 -10.87 13.78
CA GLU A 12 10.83 -12.12 13.89
C GLU A 12 11.38 -13.02 14.99
N ARG A 13 12.73 -13.15 15.12
CA ARG A 13 13.35 -13.87 16.24
C ARG A 13 12.97 -13.26 17.59
N TYR A 14 13.03 -11.94 17.71
CA TYR A 14 12.66 -11.24 18.93
C TYR A 14 11.20 -11.49 19.31
N TRP A 15 10.29 -11.36 18.37
CA TRP A 15 8.85 -11.56 18.60
C TRP A 15 8.46 -13.01 18.90
N HIS A 16 9.25 -14.00 18.44
CA HIS A 16 9.04 -15.41 18.77
C HIS A 16 9.73 -15.85 20.07
N GLY A 17 10.51 -14.96 20.71
CA GLY A 17 11.26 -15.29 21.91
C GLY A 17 12.60 -16.01 21.65
N ASP A 18 13.00 -16.15 20.39
CA ASP A 18 14.25 -16.82 19.95
C ASP A 18 15.46 -15.86 19.91
N GLY A 19 15.26 -14.58 20.24
CA GLY A 19 16.27 -13.53 20.23
C GLY A 19 16.08 -12.54 21.37
N THR A 20 17.16 -11.91 21.79
CA THR A 20 17.13 -10.90 22.85
C THR A 20 16.93 -9.49 22.32
N ARG A 21 16.43 -8.58 23.17
CA ARG A 21 16.35 -7.14 22.87
C ARG A 21 17.72 -6.56 22.52
N ALA A 22 18.78 -6.98 23.21
CA ALA A 22 20.14 -6.51 22.96
C ALA A 22 20.63 -6.87 21.55
N GLU A 23 20.34 -8.09 21.05
CA GLU A 23 20.66 -8.53 19.69
C GLU A 23 19.88 -7.74 18.64
N LEU A 24 18.59 -7.47 18.88
CA LEU A 24 17.77 -6.64 17.99
C LEU A 24 18.33 -5.22 17.87
N LEU A 25 18.60 -4.57 19.01
CA LEU A 25 19.18 -3.22 19.04
C LEU A 25 20.59 -3.18 18.41
N ALA A 26 21.42 -4.19 18.62
CA ALA A 26 22.73 -4.31 17.99
C ALA A 26 22.62 -4.43 16.46
N THR A 27 21.61 -5.18 15.96
CA THR A 27 21.34 -5.30 14.53
C THR A 27 20.91 -3.95 13.95
N GLY A 28 20.02 -3.21 14.62
CA GLY A 28 19.59 -1.88 14.19
C GLY A 28 20.76 -0.89 14.13
N ARG A 29 21.62 -0.87 15.16
CA ARG A 29 22.82 -0.03 15.18
C ARG A 29 23.76 -0.34 14.00
N ARG A 30 24.05 -1.62 13.79
CA ARG A 30 24.93 -2.06 12.70
C ARG A 30 24.42 -1.67 11.32
N LEU A 31 23.11 -1.79 11.07
CA LEU A 31 22.50 -1.40 9.79
C LEU A 31 22.57 0.13 9.56
N ARG A 32 22.29 0.93 10.60
CA ARG A 32 22.41 2.41 10.52
C ARG A 32 23.85 2.83 10.21
N ASP A 33 24.82 2.29 10.95
CA ASP A 33 26.23 2.63 10.78
C ASP A 33 26.71 2.27 9.36
N ALA A 34 26.34 1.09 8.85
CA ALA A 34 26.66 0.68 7.49
C ALA A 34 26.08 1.66 6.46
N THR A 35 24.78 2.01 6.58
CA THR A 35 24.14 2.97 5.67
C THR A 35 24.87 4.33 5.65
N TRP A 36 25.27 4.86 6.80
CA TRP A 36 25.99 6.13 6.84
C TRP A 36 27.36 6.06 6.17
N HIS A 37 28.09 4.97 6.38
CA HIS A 37 29.40 4.75 5.75
C HIS A 37 29.27 4.57 4.24
N ASP A 38 28.28 3.83 3.76
CA ASP A 38 28.02 3.59 2.35
C ASP A 38 27.66 4.92 1.65
N LEU A 39 26.77 5.73 2.24
CA LEU A 39 26.42 7.05 1.73
C LEU A 39 27.64 7.96 1.64
N ARG A 40 28.47 8.01 2.68
CA ARG A 40 29.70 8.80 2.66
C ARG A 40 30.71 8.30 1.61
N ALA A 41 30.90 6.99 1.52
CA ALA A 41 31.80 6.38 0.55
C ALA A 41 31.37 6.66 -0.90
N THR A 42 30.05 6.76 -1.15
CA THR A 42 29.51 7.14 -2.46
C THR A 42 29.74 8.63 -2.78
N GLY A 43 29.99 9.48 -1.77
CA GLY A 43 30.23 10.91 -1.94
C GLY A 43 29.12 11.82 -1.44
N ILE A 44 28.11 11.28 -0.75
CA ILE A 44 27.08 12.10 -0.10
C ILE A 44 27.68 12.86 1.07
N THR A 45 27.49 14.17 1.09
CA THR A 45 28.03 15.08 2.12
C THR A 45 27.01 15.39 3.22
N GLN A 46 25.72 15.39 2.90
CA GLN A 46 24.61 15.62 3.84
C GLN A 46 23.90 14.31 4.13
N ILE A 47 24.43 13.55 5.08
CA ILE A 47 23.91 12.22 5.42
C ILE A 47 22.61 12.36 6.21
N PRO A 48 21.48 11.75 5.79
CA PRO A 48 20.25 11.77 6.56
C PRO A 48 20.36 10.89 7.81
N GLY A 49 19.87 11.39 8.95
CA GLY A 49 19.69 10.67 10.20
C GLY A 49 18.22 10.47 10.51
N ASN A 50 17.88 9.66 11.51
CA ASN A 50 16.51 9.30 11.90
C ASN A 50 15.70 8.62 10.77
N THR A 51 16.38 7.95 9.83
CA THR A 51 15.77 7.28 8.68
C THR A 51 15.60 5.78 8.85
N PHE A 52 15.95 5.26 10.03
CA PHE A 52 15.83 3.87 10.39
C PHE A 52 14.73 3.68 11.43
N SER A 53 13.79 2.78 11.17
CA SER A 53 12.75 2.37 12.12
C SER A 53 12.77 0.87 12.37
N PHE A 54 12.40 0.45 13.58
CA PHE A 54 12.13 -0.96 13.88
C PHE A 54 10.74 -1.39 13.41
N TYR A 55 9.82 -0.44 13.14
CA TYR A 55 8.48 -0.76 12.65
C TYR A 55 8.03 0.20 11.54
N ASP A 56 7.74 1.44 11.85
CA ASP A 56 7.49 2.53 10.90
C ASP A 56 7.90 3.88 11.49
N HIS A 57 8.33 4.80 10.62
CA HIS A 57 8.90 6.07 11.04
C HIS A 57 7.84 7.11 11.47
N ILE A 58 6.59 7.01 11.00
CA ILE A 58 5.52 7.91 11.44
C ILE A 58 5.17 7.66 12.91
N LEU A 59 5.10 6.38 13.29
CA LEU A 59 4.91 6.00 14.69
C LEU A 59 6.09 6.42 15.56
N ASP A 60 7.33 6.24 15.07
CA ASP A 60 8.53 6.66 15.80
C ASP A 60 8.52 8.18 16.03
N ASP A 61 8.16 8.98 15.01
CA ASP A 61 8.08 10.44 15.13
C ASP A 61 6.93 10.90 16.04
N ALA A 62 5.79 10.21 16.02
CA ALA A 62 4.71 10.47 16.98
C ALA A 62 5.17 10.20 18.42
N LEU A 63 5.91 9.12 18.65
CA LEU A 63 6.47 8.80 19.97
C LEU A 63 7.61 9.76 20.37
N LEU A 64 8.38 10.30 19.42
CA LEU A 64 9.35 11.38 19.66
C LEU A 64 8.65 12.61 20.25
N MET A 65 7.42 12.91 19.80
CA MET A 65 6.58 14.00 20.35
C MET A 65 5.78 13.59 21.60
N GLY A 66 6.01 12.38 22.12
CA GLY A 66 5.34 11.87 23.32
C GLY A 66 3.91 11.38 23.11
N ALA A 67 3.45 11.29 21.87
CA ALA A 67 2.09 10.90 21.50
C ALA A 67 1.83 9.41 21.81
N VAL A 68 1.36 9.12 23.02
CA VAL A 68 0.91 7.78 23.41
C VAL A 68 -0.60 7.84 23.66
N PRO A 69 -1.43 7.12 22.85
CA PRO A 69 -2.87 7.11 23.03
C PRO A 69 -3.28 6.65 24.43
N ALA A 70 -4.37 7.22 24.98
CA ALA A 70 -4.82 6.97 26.34
C ALA A 70 -4.94 5.47 26.67
N ARG A 71 -5.50 4.69 25.75
CA ARG A 71 -5.70 3.23 25.88
C ARG A 71 -4.40 2.41 26.02
N PHE A 72 -3.25 2.99 25.68
CA PHE A 72 -1.93 2.34 25.79
C PHE A 72 -1.09 2.83 26.98
N ARG A 73 -1.42 3.97 27.61
CA ARG A 73 -0.55 4.61 28.62
C ARG A 73 -0.13 3.66 29.75
N GLU A 74 -1.10 2.93 30.33
CA GLU A 74 -0.80 1.94 31.38
C GLU A 74 0.05 0.78 30.87
N LEU A 75 -0.24 0.30 29.66
CA LEU A 75 0.46 -0.86 29.09
C LEU A 75 1.93 -0.61 28.74
N VAL A 76 2.29 0.64 28.47
CA VAL A 76 3.65 1.01 28.06
C VAL A 76 4.46 1.72 29.13
N ARG A 77 3.87 1.99 30.31
CA ARG A 77 4.51 2.75 31.40
C ARG A 77 5.92 2.26 31.73
N ASP A 78 6.08 0.94 31.85
CA ASP A 78 7.34 0.31 32.25
C ASP A 78 8.12 -0.27 31.06
N LEU A 79 7.70 0.03 29.83
CA LEU A 79 8.35 -0.47 28.62
C LEU A 79 9.45 0.50 28.16
N GLY A 80 10.52 -0.09 27.60
CA GLY A 80 11.51 0.70 26.90
C GLY A 80 11.00 1.13 25.49
N PRO A 81 11.68 2.08 24.83
CA PRO A 81 11.20 2.70 23.59
C PRO A 81 10.79 1.68 22.51
N VAL A 82 11.62 0.70 22.21
CA VAL A 82 11.34 -0.31 21.15
C VAL A 82 10.12 -1.19 21.49
N ASP A 83 9.97 -1.58 22.77
CA ASP A 83 8.83 -2.40 23.19
C ASP A 83 7.54 -1.59 23.22
N THR A 84 7.62 -0.28 23.47
CA THR A 84 6.50 0.67 23.31
C THR A 84 6.04 0.69 21.86
N VAL A 85 6.95 0.88 20.89
CA VAL A 85 6.61 0.81 19.45
C VAL A 85 5.88 -0.51 19.13
N PHE A 86 6.38 -1.64 19.62
CA PHE A 86 5.75 -2.94 19.33
C PHE A 86 4.40 -3.12 20.02
N ALA A 87 4.22 -2.58 21.22
CA ALA A 87 2.92 -2.62 21.89
C ALA A 87 1.85 -1.84 21.10
N LEU A 88 2.18 -0.63 20.64
CA LEU A 88 1.27 0.17 19.81
C LEU A 88 1.02 -0.47 18.45
N ALA A 89 2.09 -1.00 17.83
CA ALA A 89 2.03 -1.51 16.47
C ALA A 89 1.36 -2.89 16.34
N ARG A 90 1.40 -3.72 17.38
CA ARG A 90 0.93 -5.13 17.32
C ARG A 90 -0.21 -5.42 18.28
N GLY A 91 -0.53 -4.47 19.15
CA GLY A 91 -1.44 -4.67 20.27
C GLY A 91 -0.80 -5.46 21.41
N ARG A 92 -1.39 -5.41 22.58
CA ARG A 92 -0.95 -6.13 23.77
C ARG A 92 -2.13 -6.42 24.69
N ALA A 93 -2.18 -7.64 25.23
CA ALA A 93 -3.33 -8.10 26.03
C ALA A 93 -4.65 -7.87 25.28
N ASP A 94 -5.61 -7.21 25.91
CA ASP A 94 -6.93 -6.93 25.33
C ASP A 94 -6.98 -5.62 24.53
N VAL A 95 -5.84 -4.90 24.41
CA VAL A 95 -5.77 -3.63 23.66
C VAL A 95 -5.32 -3.91 22.23
N PRO A 96 -6.20 -3.66 21.23
CA PRO A 96 -5.87 -3.86 19.83
C PRO A 96 -4.79 -2.87 19.35
N PRO A 97 -4.02 -3.23 18.30
CA PRO A 97 -3.01 -2.33 17.75
C PRO A 97 -3.62 -1.05 17.18
N LEU A 98 -2.78 -0.03 16.98
CA LEU A 98 -3.12 1.12 16.15
C LEU A 98 -3.50 0.66 14.73
N GLU A 99 -4.30 1.43 14.06
CA GLU A 99 -4.74 1.13 12.70
C GLU A 99 -3.54 1.14 11.74
N LEU A 100 -3.53 0.20 10.79
CA LEU A 100 -2.52 0.10 9.75
C LEU A 100 -3.08 0.67 8.45
N VAL A 101 -2.52 1.78 7.98
CA VAL A 101 -2.99 2.51 6.80
C VAL A 101 -1.86 2.74 5.79
N PRO A 102 -2.16 2.84 4.48
CA PRO A 102 -1.14 3.11 3.47
C PRO A 102 -0.65 4.56 3.53
N LEU A 103 0.65 4.76 3.34
CA LEU A 103 1.22 6.08 3.16
C LEU A 103 0.98 6.52 1.70
N GLN A 104 -0.04 7.32 1.50
CA GLN A 104 -0.31 8.16 0.33
C GLN A 104 0.12 7.61 -1.05
N GLY A 105 -0.50 6.51 -1.50
CA GLY A 105 -0.24 5.97 -2.84
C GLY A 105 1.08 5.22 -2.97
N THR A 106 1.63 4.75 -1.85
CA THR A 106 2.81 3.87 -1.81
C THR A 106 2.43 2.49 -1.27
N SER A 107 3.29 1.50 -1.47
CA SER A 107 3.15 0.18 -0.85
C SER A 107 3.54 0.14 0.63
N TYR A 108 4.02 1.25 1.18
CA TYR A 108 4.41 1.38 2.58
C TYR A 108 3.20 1.70 3.45
N LEU A 109 3.05 0.95 4.53
CA LEU A 109 1.96 1.14 5.51
C LEU A 109 2.56 1.55 6.85
N TYR A 110 1.84 2.42 7.55
CA TYR A 110 2.23 2.89 8.88
C TYR A 110 1.09 2.70 9.89
N ARG A 111 1.43 2.71 11.17
CA ARG A 111 0.47 2.72 12.27
C ARG A 111 -0.01 4.13 12.51
N GLN A 112 -1.31 4.37 12.26
CA GLN A 112 -1.90 5.69 12.36
C GLN A 112 -1.98 6.14 13.83
N PRO A 113 -1.29 7.24 14.23
CA PRO A 113 -1.37 7.74 15.59
C PRO A 113 -2.79 8.19 15.92
N GLU A 114 -3.18 8.06 17.19
CA GLU A 114 -4.49 8.47 17.71
C GLU A 114 -4.33 9.59 18.69
N PHE A 115 -5.12 10.66 18.53
CA PHE A 115 -5.15 11.83 19.40
C PHE A 115 -6.57 12.12 19.89
N ASP A 116 -6.66 12.74 21.06
CA ASP A 116 -7.84 13.34 21.64
C ASP A 116 -7.49 14.72 22.23
N GLU A 117 -8.47 15.45 22.72
CA GLU A 117 -8.29 16.79 23.31
C GLU A 117 -7.37 16.76 24.54
N ALA A 118 -7.37 15.64 25.27
CA ALA A 118 -6.57 15.41 26.47
C ALA A 118 -5.22 14.76 26.19
N SER A 119 -4.87 14.57 24.91
CA SER A 119 -3.60 13.95 24.52
C SER A 119 -2.42 14.73 25.11
N GLU A 120 -1.59 14.04 25.87
CA GLU A 120 -0.37 14.61 26.43
C GLU A 120 0.74 14.54 25.39
N LEU A 121 1.35 15.69 25.12
CA LEU A 121 2.53 15.81 24.29
C LEU A 121 3.73 16.11 25.19
N GLY A 122 4.91 15.62 24.82
CA GLY A 122 6.13 15.83 25.56
C GLY A 122 7.32 15.25 24.83
N LEU A 123 8.24 16.08 24.39
CA LEU A 123 9.41 15.71 23.60
C LEU A 123 10.24 14.61 24.28
N ARG A 124 10.57 13.54 23.54
CA ARG A 124 11.41 12.40 23.98
C ARG A 124 12.62 12.24 23.05
N PRO A 125 13.63 13.10 23.13
CA PRO A 125 14.69 13.21 22.14
C PRO A 125 15.85 12.22 22.34
N ASP A 126 15.85 11.41 23.40
CA ASP A 126 17.03 10.64 23.85
C ASP A 126 17.60 9.72 22.77
N GLU A 127 16.75 8.98 22.06
CA GLU A 127 17.19 8.06 21.00
C GLU A 127 17.77 8.84 19.80
N LEU A 128 17.13 9.94 19.42
CA LEU A 128 17.59 10.81 18.34
C LEU A 128 18.94 11.47 18.69
N LEU A 129 19.08 12.01 19.90
CA LEU A 129 20.32 12.59 20.38
C LEU A 129 21.44 11.55 20.50
N ALA A 130 21.11 10.33 20.94
CA ALA A 130 22.06 9.22 20.98
C ALA A 130 22.54 8.85 19.56
N GLU A 131 21.64 8.91 18.57
CA GLU A 131 21.98 8.70 17.15
C GLU A 131 22.94 9.78 16.63
N VAL A 132 22.64 11.05 16.88
CA VAL A 132 23.49 12.19 16.53
C VAL A 132 24.88 12.07 17.17
N ALA A 133 24.93 11.76 18.48
CA ALA A 133 26.20 11.58 19.21
C ALA A 133 27.02 10.42 18.66
N ARG A 134 26.37 9.32 18.26
CA ARG A 134 27.03 8.15 17.68
C ARG A 134 27.61 8.46 16.29
N ALA A 135 26.87 9.14 15.43
CA ALA A 135 27.37 9.59 14.13
C ALA A 135 28.61 10.45 14.28
N ARG A 136 28.60 11.41 15.21
CA ARG A 136 29.73 12.29 15.49
C ARG A 136 30.99 11.55 15.97
N LYS A 137 30.82 10.53 16.82
CA LYS A 137 31.94 9.67 17.24
C LYS A 137 32.60 8.96 16.06
N GLN A 138 31.88 8.78 14.95
CA GLN A 138 32.37 8.20 13.70
C GLN A 138 32.88 9.27 12.71
N GLY A 139 32.94 10.54 13.12
CA GLY A 139 33.35 11.67 12.26
C GLY A 139 32.33 12.03 11.20
N LEU A 140 31.05 11.71 11.43
CA LEU A 140 29.94 11.98 10.52
C LEU A 140 29.03 13.07 11.09
N GLU A 141 28.62 14.00 10.23
CA GLU A 141 27.54 14.94 10.50
C GLU A 141 26.27 14.45 9.82
N ILE A 142 25.23 14.17 10.61
CA ILE A 142 23.93 13.75 10.10
C ILE A 142 22.92 14.89 10.17
N ARG A 143 22.02 14.91 9.19
CA ARG A 143 20.84 15.77 9.16
C ARG A 143 19.65 14.94 9.62
N PRO A 144 19.13 15.14 10.85
CA PRO A 144 17.93 14.48 11.31
C PRO A 144 16.74 14.76 10.37
N VAL A 145 15.98 13.72 10.04
CA VAL A 145 14.74 13.78 9.26
C VAL A 145 13.62 13.43 10.19
N VAL A 146 12.60 14.27 10.29
CA VAL A 146 11.41 14.09 11.14
C VAL A 146 10.18 14.45 10.32
N THR A 147 9.09 13.76 10.53
CA THR A 147 7.80 14.15 9.95
C THR A 147 7.45 15.56 10.39
N GLY A 148 7.05 16.42 9.48
CA GLY A 148 6.69 17.80 9.80
C GLY A 148 5.39 17.89 10.63
N PRO A 149 5.23 18.94 11.43
CA PRO A 149 4.15 19.02 12.42
C PRO A 149 2.75 18.93 11.82
N VAL A 150 2.56 19.51 10.63
CA VAL A 150 1.24 19.50 9.98
C VAL A 150 0.95 18.12 9.40
N SER A 151 1.91 17.50 8.70
CA SER A 151 1.72 16.13 8.19
C SER A 151 1.59 15.11 9.31
N LEU A 152 2.27 15.25 10.44
CA LEU A 152 2.12 14.32 11.57
C LEU A 152 0.66 14.29 12.06
N LEU A 153 0.02 15.46 12.19
CA LEU A 153 -1.38 15.55 12.61
C LEU A 153 -2.35 15.08 11.52
N LEU A 154 -2.09 15.41 10.25
CA LEU A 154 -2.92 14.97 9.12
C LEU A 154 -2.78 13.45 8.80
N LEU A 155 -1.69 12.82 9.18
CA LEU A 155 -1.49 11.37 9.11
C LEU A 155 -2.10 10.64 10.32
N SER A 156 -2.57 11.36 11.30
CA SER A 156 -3.19 10.84 12.52
C SER A 156 -4.72 10.82 12.40
N LYS A 157 -5.39 10.27 13.40
CA LYS A 157 -6.85 10.29 13.50
C LYS A 157 -7.30 10.63 14.92
N ALA A 158 -8.56 11.03 15.06
CA ALA A 158 -9.21 11.14 16.35
C ALA A 158 -9.28 9.77 17.04
N ALA A 159 -9.02 9.73 18.34
CA ALA A 159 -9.22 8.53 19.15
C ALA A 159 -10.71 8.15 19.18
N PRO A 160 -11.06 6.87 19.42
CA PRO A 160 -12.46 6.44 19.44
C PRO A 160 -13.35 7.18 20.43
N ASP A 161 -12.76 7.68 21.53
CA ASP A 161 -13.45 8.38 22.62
C ASP A 161 -13.30 9.91 22.52
N ALA A 162 -12.73 10.45 21.45
CA ALA A 162 -12.61 11.90 21.22
C ALA A 162 -13.98 12.53 20.92
N ALA A 163 -14.11 13.85 21.18
CA ALA A 163 -15.33 14.57 20.81
C ALA A 163 -15.57 14.50 19.28
N PRO A 164 -16.84 14.44 18.85
CA PRO A 164 -17.16 14.27 17.42
C PRO A 164 -16.60 15.36 16.48
N GLU A 165 -16.45 16.58 17.01
CA GLU A 165 -15.91 17.74 16.30
C GLU A 165 -14.37 17.83 16.33
N PHE A 166 -13.70 17.03 17.15
CA PHE A 166 -12.26 17.10 17.31
C PHE A 166 -11.53 16.56 16.07
N ALA A 167 -10.56 17.31 15.61
CA ALA A 167 -9.60 16.87 14.59
C ALA A 167 -8.16 16.97 15.14
N PRO A 168 -7.26 16.03 14.82
CA PRO A 168 -5.88 16.09 15.32
C PRO A 168 -5.17 17.40 15.05
N ILE A 169 -5.52 18.11 13.96
CA ILE A 169 -4.93 19.41 13.59
C ILE A 169 -5.19 20.50 14.65
N ASP A 170 -6.21 20.34 15.50
CA ASP A 170 -6.52 21.27 16.60
C ASP A 170 -5.41 21.27 17.66
N LEU A 171 -4.56 20.25 17.70
CA LEU A 171 -3.41 20.17 18.59
C LEU A 171 -2.17 20.91 18.05
N LEU A 172 -2.24 21.57 16.90
CA LEU A 172 -1.05 22.11 16.22
C LEU A 172 -0.23 23.03 17.12
N ASP A 173 -0.85 23.96 17.83
CA ASP A 173 -0.12 24.93 18.66
C ASP A 173 0.59 24.25 19.85
N ARG A 174 -0.01 23.20 20.42
CA ARG A 174 0.60 22.37 21.47
C ARG A 174 1.76 21.57 20.91
N LEU A 175 1.58 20.93 19.76
CA LEU A 175 2.61 20.16 19.09
C LEU A 175 3.80 21.03 18.68
N LEU A 176 3.57 22.25 18.21
CA LEU A 176 4.63 23.20 17.83
C LEU A 176 5.54 23.54 19.01
N THR A 177 5.03 23.56 20.25
CA THR A 177 5.88 23.75 21.44
C THR A 177 6.92 22.63 21.57
N GLU A 178 6.57 21.39 21.26
CA GLU A 178 7.50 20.26 21.28
C GLU A 178 8.50 20.32 20.12
N TYR A 179 8.09 20.80 18.94
CA TYR A 179 9.01 21.04 17.82
C TYR A 179 9.98 22.19 18.10
N GLU A 180 9.57 23.26 18.77
CA GLU A 180 10.47 24.34 19.25
C GLU A 180 11.50 23.77 20.23
N ALA A 181 11.07 22.94 21.17
CA ALA A 181 11.96 22.25 22.11
C ALA A 181 12.93 21.30 21.35
N LEU A 182 12.44 20.57 20.35
CA LEU A 182 13.27 19.72 19.48
C LEU A 182 14.36 20.54 18.79
N LEU A 183 14.02 21.68 18.20
CA LEU A 183 14.98 22.58 17.56
C LEU A 183 16.08 23.03 18.56
N GLY A 184 15.68 23.38 19.79
CA GLY A 184 16.62 23.77 20.85
C GLY A 184 17.60 22.65 21.23
N VAL A 185 17.11 21.44 21.47
CA VAL A 185 17.98 20.29 21.85
C VAL A 185 18.87 19.86 20.68
N LEU A 186 18.41 19.92 19.43
CA LEU A 186 19.24 19.65 18.25
C LEU A 186 20.35 20.70 18.08
N ALA A 187 20.05 21.99 18.29
CA ALA A 187 21.05 23.05 18.30
C ALA A 187 22.09 22.82 19.41
N GLY A 188 21.66 22.50 20.63
CA GLY A 188 22.53 22.14 21.75
C GLY A 188 23.41 20.92 21.46
N ALA A 189 22.89 19.95 20.71
CA ALA A 189 23.65 18.83 20.19
C ALA A 189 24.53 19.24 18.99
N GLY A 190 24.50 20.48 18.48
CA GLY A 190 25.28 21.07 17.40
C GLY A 190 24.89 20.54 16.03
N VAL A 191 23.67 20.11 15.83
CA VAL A 191 23.12 19.82 14.52
C VAL A 191 23.02 21.12 13.72
N THR A 192 23.49 21.12 12.47
CA THR A 192 23.52 22.33 11.64
C THR A 192 22.29 22.48 10.75
N CYS A 193 21.60 21.37 10.45
CA CYS A 193 20.40 21.34 9.63
C CYS A 193 19.46 20.23 10.09
N VAL A 194 18.16 20.50 10.14
CA VAL A 194 17.09 19.52 10.36
C VAL A 194 16.17 19.52 9.13
N GLN A 195 15.66 18.34 8.77
CA GLN A 195 14.68 18.18 7.70
C GLN A 195 13.32 17.82 8.29
N PHE A 196 12.30 18.56 7.89
CA PHE A 196 10.89 18.23 8.17
C PHE A 196 10.21 17.79 6.88
N ASP A 197 9.69 16.55 6.88
CA ASP A 197 8.97 16.01 5.74
C ASP A 197 7.48 16.30 5.88
N GLU A 198 6.91 17.03 4.91
CA GLU A 198 5.49 17.37 4.83
C GLU A 198 4.80 16.68 3.64
N PRO A 199 4.75 15.33 3.60
CA PRO A 199 4.21 14.59 2.47
C PRO A 199 2.72 14.88 2.23
N CYS A 200 1.94 15.20 3.27
CA CYS A 200 0.53 15.54 3.14
C CYS A 200 0.28 16.78 2.29
N MET A 201 1.26 17.68 2.19
CA MET A 201 1.13 18.93 1.45
C MET A 201 1.15 18.76 -0.09
N THR A 202 1.48 17.58 -0.57
CA THR A 202 1.37 17.24 -2.01
C THR A 202 -0.02 16.76 -2.42
N MET A 203 -0.94 16.62 -1.46
CA MET A 203 -2.35 16.31 -1.70
C MET A 203 -3.17 17.61 -1.79
N GLU A 204 -4.43 17.49 -2.20
CA GLU A 204 -5.39 18.59 -2.09
C GLU A 204 -5.60 18.94 -0.62
N ARG A 205 -5.39 20.22 -0.28
CA ARG A 205 -5.50 20.75 1.08
C ARG A 205 -6.47 21.89 1.13
N THR A 206 -7.16 22.04 2.25
CA THR A 206 -8.02 23.18 2.51
C THR A 206 -7.18 24.46 2.73
N ALA A 207 -7.81 25.62 2.57
CA ALA A 207 -7.17 26.90 2.85
C ALA A 207 -6.69 27.00 4.31
N ASP A 208 -7.45 26.41 5.25
CA ASP A 208 -7.10 26.41 6.68
C ASP A 208 -5.86 25.51 6.95
N GLU A 209 -5.75 24.35 6.29
CA GLU A 209 -4.57 23.49 6.40
C GLU A 209 -3.31 24.16 5.80
N ILE A 210 -3.45 24.88 4.68
CA ILE A 210 -2.36 25.69 4.11
C ILE A 210 -1.98 26.85 5.05
N ALA A 211 -2.96 27.52 5.66
CA ALA A 211 -2.71 28.56 6.66
C ALA A 211 -2.04 27.99 7.92
N ALA A 212 -2.43 26.79 8.35
CA ALA A 212 -1.81 26.06 9.46
C ALA A 212 -0.33 25.74 9.15
N LEU A 213 -0.03 25.28 7.93
CA LEU A 213 1.34 25.06 7.48
C LEU A 213 2.18 26.34 7.58
N ARG A 214 1.67 27.44 7.06
CA ARG A 214 2.37 28.72 7.12
C ARG A 214 2.63 29.16 8.56
N ARG A 215 1.60 29.15 9.43
CA ARG A 215 1.77 29.49 10.85
C ARG A 215 2.80 28.62 11.54
N ALA A 216 2.79 27.31 11.25
CA ALA A 216 3.75 26.39 11.83
C ALA A 216 5.19 26.77 11.50
N TYR A 217 5.50 27.01 10.22
CA TYR A 217 6.86 27.31 9.80
C TYR A 217 7.28 28.75 10.04
N ASP A 218 6.36 29.72 10.11
CA ASP A 218 6.66 31.07 10.64
C ASP A 218 7.09 31.00 12.12
N ARG A 219 6.38 30.21 12.94
CA ARG A 219 6.70 30.02 14.36
C ARG A 219 8.04 29.30 14.56
N LEU A 220 8.26 28.18 13.87
CA LEU A 220 9.52 27.41 13.96
C LEU A 220 10.73 28.20 13.45
N ALA A 221 10.56 28.97 12.38
CA ALA A 221 11.63 29.83 11.85
C ALA A 221 12.00 30.97 12.79
N ALA A 222 11.09 31.42 13.66
CA ALA A 222 11.33 32.48 14.64
C ALA A 222 12.15 32.03 15.86
N VAL A 223 12.37 30.72 16.06
CA VAL A 223 13.24 30.21 17.14
C VAL A 223 14.67 30.67 16.91
N THR A 224 15.22 31.41 17.89
CA THR A 224 16.54 32.09 17.73
C THR A 224 17.72 31.12 17.74
N THR A 225 17.66 30.04 18.53
CA THR A 225 18.72 29.05 18.65
C THR A 225 18.24 27.73 18.06
N ARG A 226 18.47 27.51 16.78
CA ARG A 226 18.02 26.34 16.05
C ARG A 226 18.96 25.96 14.89
N PRO A 227 18.93 24.72 14.41
CA PRO A 227 19.48 24.33 13.11
C PRO A 227 18.78 25.07 11.97
N ARG A 228 19.38 25.12 10.80
CA ARG A 228 18.68 25.47 9.56
C ARG A 228 17.54 24.48 9.32
N ILE A 229 16.41 24.97 8.85
CA ILE A 229 15.24 24.15 8.55
C ILE A 229 15.15 23.90 7.05
N LEU A 230 15.13 22.64 6.66
CA LEU A 230 14.74 22.15 5.35
C LEU A 230 13.34 21.56 5.45
N VAL A 231 12.39 22.03 4.64
CA VAL A 231 11.07 21.42 4.51
C VAL A 231 10.96 20.72 3.17
N THR A 232 10.54 19.46 3.14
CA THR A 232 10.41 18.69 1.90
C THR A 232 8.97 18.29 1.63
N GLY A 233 8.52 18.51 0.39
CA GLY A 233 7.33 17.86 -0.16
C GLY A 233 7.77 16.64 -0.94
N GLN A 234 7.21 15.47 -0.59
CA GLN A 234 7.52 14.19 -1.23
C GLN A 234 6.29 13.66 -1.96
N TYR A 235 6.51 12.84 -2.99
CA TYR A 235 5.47 12.13 -3.74
C TYR A 235 4.61 13.01 -4.67
N GLY A 236 5.00 14.23 -5.02
CA GLY A 236 4.28 15.07 -5.96
C GLY A 236 4.51 16.57 -5.79
N ASP A 237 3.66 17.35 -6.44
CA ASP A 237 3.72 18.82 -6.41
C ASP A 237 3.10 19.38 -5.11
N LEU A 238 3.80 20.27 -4.43
CA LEU A 238 3.32 21.01 -3.25
C LEU A 238 2.15 21.98 -3.55
N GLY A 239 1.94 22.37 -4.80
CA GLY A 239 0.86 23.29 -5.15
C GLY A 239 0.89 24.61 -4.39
N GLU A 240 -0.21 24.99 -3.73
CA GLU A 240 -0.35 26.20 -2.94
C GLU A 240 0.56 26.18 -1.69
N ALA A 241 0.83 25.00 -1.13
CA ALA A 241 1.74 24.87 0.01
C ALA A 241 3.15 25.38 -0.30
N LEU A 242 3.60 25.31 -1.57
CA LEU A 242 4.89 25.86 -1.97
C LEU A 242 4.97 27.37 -1.72
N SER A 243 3.95 28.13 -2.12
CA SER A 243 3.89 29.57 -1.90
C SER A 243 3.84 29.92 -0.40
N ALA A 244 3.08 29.13 0.37
CA ALA A 244 3.00 29.30 1.82
C ALA A 244 4.35 29.10 2.50
N LEU A 245 5.09 28.02 2.17
CA LEU A 245 6.43 27.73 2.69
C LEU A 245 7.48 28.75 2.24
N ALA A 246 7.47 29.15 0.96
CA ALA A 246 8.41 30.11 0.40
C ALA A 246 8.32 31.47 1.09
N ALA A 247 7.15 31.85 1.60
CA ALA A 247 6.92 33.10 2.31
C ALA A 247 7.42 33.08 3.77
N THR A 248 7.78 31.92 4.34
CA THR A 248 8.25 31.79 5.73
C THR A 248 9.76 32.04 5.88
N GLY A 249 10.25 32.11 7.11
CA GLY A 249 11.67 32.30 7.42
C GLY A 249 12.56 31.06 7.34
N ILE A 250 12.10 29.92 6.82
CA ILE A 250 12.92 28.71 6.66
C ILE A 250 14.02 28.91 5.60
N GLU A 251 15.11 28.15 5.70
CA GLU A 251 16.27 28.34 4.80
C GLU A 251 16.21 27.50 3.53
N ALA A 252 15.52 26.35 3.54
CA ALA A 252 15.55 25.43 2.41
C ALA A 252 14.21 24.76 2.16
N ILE A 253 13.92 24.47 0.90
CA ILE A 253 12.76 23.71 0.43
C ILE A 253 13.23 22.60 -0.50
N GLY A 254 12.71 21.38 -0.25
CA GLY A 254 12.92 20.21 -1.11
C GLY A 254 11.66 19.90 -1.93
N LEU A 255 11.82 19.72 -3.22
CA LEU A 255 10.75 19.46 -4.16
C LEU A 255 10.91 18.09 -4.81
N ASP A 256 9.83 17.36 -4.94
CA ASP A 256 9.74 16.23 -5.86
C ASP A 256 9.58 16.79 -7.29
N LEU A 257 10.63 16.69 -8.07
CA LEU A 257 10.65 17.14 -9.45
C LEU A 257 10.57 15.99 -10.47
N VAL A 258 10.17 14.82 -10.02
CA VAL A 258 9.82 13.67 -10.85
C VAL A 258 8.30 13.63 -11.05
N TYR A 259 7.54 13.55 -9.97
CA TYR A 259 6.06 13.48 -9.99
C TYR A 259 5.37 14.85 -9.88
N GLY A 260 6.08 15.86 -9.34
CA GLY A 260 5.62 17.23 -9.23
C GLY A 260 6.44 18.22 -10.08
N ARG A 261 6.86 17.80 -11.27
CA ARG A 261 7.76 18.58 -12.13
C ARG A 261 7.13 19.89 -12.60
N ARG A 262 7.83 20.99 -12.32
CA ARG A 262 7.55 22.33 -12.85
C ARG A 262 8.74 22.83 -13.65
N SER A 263 8.53 23.76 -14.57
CA SER A 263 9.65 24.44 -15.24
C SER A 263 10.42 25.33 -14.26
N ALA A 264 11.68 25.61 -14.56
CA ALA A 264 12.47 26.55 -13.77
C ALA A 264 11.85 27.95 -13.74
N ALA A 265 11.17 28.36 -14.81
CA ALA A 265 10.45 29.63 -14.89
C ALA A 265 9.25 29.66 -13.94
N ASP A 266 8.38 28.60 -13.94
CA ASP A 266 7.23 28.54 -13.05
C ASP A 266 7.66 28.56 -11.57
N LEU A 267 8.77 27.89 -11.22
CA LEU A 267 9.34 27.94 -9.89
C LEU A 267 9.89 29.31 -9.52
N ALA A 268 10.50 30.00 -10.50
CA ALA A 268 11.03 31.35 -10.32
C ALA A 268 9.95 32.40 -10.02
N ASP A 269 8.74 32.17 -10.51
CA ASP A 269 7.58 33.04 -10.32
C ASP A 269 6.94 32.87 -8.93
N VAL A 270 7.35 31.85 -8.14
CA VAL A 270 6.86 31.68 -6.75
C VAL A 270 7.53 32.70 -5.84
N PRO A 271 6.78 33.66 -5.25
CA PRO A 271 7.34 34.70 -4.41
C PRO A 271 8.11 34.12 -3.20
N GLY A 272 9.34 34.59 -2.98
CA GLY A 272 10.18 34.16 -1.87
C GLY A 272 11.01 32.90 -2.13
N LEU A 273 10.68 32.08 -3.14
CA LEU A 273 11.37 30.81 -3.38
C LEU A 273 12.85 31.02 -3.83
N ARG A 274 13.12 32.05 -4.61
CA ARG A 274 14.50 32.36 -5.05
C ARG A 274 15.48 32.65 -3.90
N GLY A 275 14.97 33.03 -2.74
CA GLY A 275 15.77 33.24 -1.52
C GLY A 275 16.08 31.98 -0.74
N LYS A 276 15.54 30.84 -1.15
CA LYS A 276 15.70 29.54 -0.48
C LYS A 276 16.77 28.67 -1.17
N ARG A 277 17.44 27.83 -0.39
CA ARG A 277 18.18 26.71 -0.94
C ARG A 277 17.20 25.70 -1.51
N LEU A 278 17.33 25.34 -2.78
CA LEU A 278 16.46 24.40 -3.45
C LEU A 278 17.06 22.99 -3.44
N TYR A 279 16.41 22.04 -2.77
CA TYR A 279 16.74 20.62 -2.91
C TYR A 279 15.91 20.06 -4.08
N ALA A 280 16.59 19.85 -5.20
CA ALA A 280 15.98 19.38 -6.44
C ALA A 280 15.92 17.84 -6.45
N GLY A 281 14.75 17.30 -6.12
CA GLY A 281 14.47 15.85 -6.12
C GLY A 281 14.24 15.33 -7.53
N VAL A 282 15.31 15.16 -8.29
CA VAL A 282 15.29 14.78 -9.72
C VAL A 282 15.61 13.31 -9.98
N VAL A 283 16.03 12.55 -8.96
CA VAL A 283 16.24 11.12 -9.04
C VAL A 283 15.06 10.41 -8.40
N ASP A 284 14.37 9.58 -9.17
CA ASP A 284 13.13 8.92 -8.74
C ASP A 284 13.34 7.96 -7.56
N GLY A 285 12.71 8.23 -6.42
CA GLY A 285 12.75 7.40 -5.23
C GLY A 285 11.66 6.32 -5.14
N GLN A 286 10.67 6.32 -6.06
CA GLN A 286 9.54 5.38 -6.05
C GLN A 286 9.65 4.28 -7.09
N ASN A 287 10.39 4.50 -8.20
CA ASN A 287 10.52 3.56 -9.30
C ASN A 287 11.98 3.13 -9.50
N VAL A 288 12.19 2.02 -10.20
CA VAL A 288 13.49 1.34 -10.31
C VAL A 288 14.27 1.69 -11.58
N TRP A 289 13.77 2.59 -12.42
CA TRP A 289 14.43 2.95 -13.66
C TRP A 289 15.59 3.91 -13.44
N ARG A 290 16.62 3.77 -14.24
CA ARG A 290 17.72 4.73 -14.28
C ARG A 290 17.24 6.11 -14.70
N THR A 291 17.84 7.13 -14.11
CA THR A 291 17.61 8.51 -14.49
C THR A 291 18.27 8.81 -15.85
N ASP A 292 17.54 9.45 -16.78
CA ASP A 292 18.16 10.07 -17.94
C ASP A 292 19.02 11.26 -17.48
N LYS A 293 20.31 10.99 -17.24
CA LYS A 293 21.23 11.96 -16.67
C LYS A 293 21.45 13.15 -17.58
N PHE A 294 21.35 13.01 -18.91
CA PHE A 294 21.53 14.14 -19.83
C PHE A 294 20.36 15.11 -19.74
N ALA A 295 19.14 14.61 -19.91
CA ALA A 295 17.93 15.44 -19.79
C ALA A 295 17.80 16.06 -18.39
N THR A 296 18.16 15.31 -17.35
CA THR A 296 18.12 15.77 -15.96
C THR A 296 19.19 16.83 -15.69
N LEU A 297 20.40 16.70 -16.25
CA LEU A 297 21.43 17.71 -16.11
C LEU A 297 21.05 19.04 -16.79
N ASP A 298 20.43 18.98 -17.97
CA ASP A 298 19.95 20.19 -18.63
C ASP A 298 18.88 20.88 -17.79
N TYR A 299 17.94 20.14 -17.23
CA TYR A 299 16.96 20.71 -16.30
C TYR A 299 17.58 21.29 -15.02
N LEU A 300 18.59 20.63 -14.45
CA LEU A 300 19.33 21.16 -13.30
C LEU A 300 20.09 22.45 -13.61
N ARG A 301 20.59 22.61 -14.84
CA ARG A 301 21.21 23.83 -15.32
C ARG A 301 20.19 24.97 -15.43
N ASP A 302 19.01 24.70 -15.93
CA ASP A 302 17.90 25.67 -15.98
C ASP A 302 17.51 26.12 -14.57
N LEU A 303 17.41 25.20 -13.62
CA LEU A 303 17.18 25.54 -12.21
C LEU A 303 18.30 26.38 -11.62
N ARG A 304 19.56 26.04 -11.88
CA ARG A 304 20.72 26.77 -11.36
C ARG A 304 20.85 28.17 -11.97
N ALA A 305 20.35 28.40 -13.17
CA ALA A 305 20.28 29.71 -13.78
C ALA A 305 19.32 30.67 -13.03
N VAL A 306 18.36 30.13 -12.32
CA VAL A 306 17.33 30.88 -11.59
C VAL A 306 17.56 30.87 -10.07
N PHE A 307 18.01 29.74 -9.52
CA PHE A 307 18.27 29.56 -8.09
C PHE A 307 19.77 29.52 -7.82
N PRO A 308 20.32 30.38 -6.94
CA PRO A 308 21.76 30.43 -6.70
C PRO A 308 22.30 29.18 -5.98
N ASP A 309 21.47 28.46 -5.23
CA ASP A 309 21.86 27.32 -4.40
C ASP A 309 20.94 26.13 -4.66
N VAL A 310 21.35 25.24 -5.56
CA VAL A 310 20.64 24.02 -5.95
C VAL A 310 21.39 22.80 -5.45
N VAL A 311 20.72 21.97 -4.67
CA VAL A 311 21.22 20.68 -4.16
C VAL A 311 20.51 19.54 -4.90
N VAL A 312 21.26 18.64 -5.51
CA VAL A 312 20.69 17.45 -6.18
C VAL A 312 20.25 16.44 -5.14
N SER A 313 19.05 15.92 -5.28
CA SER A 313 18.45 14.98 -4.33
C SER A 313 17.60 13.91 -5.04
N THR A 314 17.17 12.90 -4.27
CA THR A 314 16.08 12.00 -4.67
C THR A 314 14.73 12.70 -4.49
N SER A 315 13.72 12.28 -5.26
CA SER A 315 12.36 12.85 -5.23
C SER A 315 11.64 12.58 -3.89
N CYS A 316 11.96 11.45 -3.27
CA CYS A 316 11.49 11.04 -1.95
C CYS A 316 12.50 10.06 -1.31
N THR A 317 12.10 9.47 -0.19
CA THR A 317 12.88 8.40 0.46
C THR A 317 13.08 7.19 -0.47
N LEU A 318 14.27 6.56 -0.40
CA LEU A 318 14.58 5.32 -1.14
C LEU A 318 14.01 4.04 -0.47
N LEU A 319 13.17 4.19 0.52
CA LEU A 319 12.49 3.07 1.19
C LEU A 319 11.60 2.25 0.23
N HIS A 320 11.15 2.87 -0.86
CA HIS A 320 10.24 2.28 -1.84
C HIS A 320 10.92 1.46 -2.94
N VAL A 321 12.23 1.51 -3.04
CA VAL A 321 12.99 0.77 -4.06
C VAL A 321 13.88 -0.29 -3.42
N PRO A 322 14.21 -1.39 -4.14
CA PRO A 322 15.15 -2.40 -3.66
C PRO A 322 16.55 -1.83 -3.40
N TYR A 323 17.39 -2.60 -2.70
CA TYR A 323 18.66 -2.12 -2.22
C TYR A 323 19.72 -1.97 -3.33
N ASP A 324 20.03 -3.05 -4.07
CA ASP A 324 21.11 -3.10 -5.06
C ASP A 324 20.79 -4.02 -6.23
N VAL A 325 20.92 -3.51 -7.47
CA VAL A 325 20.72 -4.27 -8.72
C VAL A 325 21.75 -5.39 -8.84
N ALA A 326 22.97 -5.23 -8.34
CA ALA A 326 24.02 -6.25 -8.43
C ALA A 326 23.67 -7.55 -7.67
N ALA A 327 22.66 -7.52 -6.79
CA ALA A 327 22.13 -8.70 -6.13
C ALA A 327 21.17 -9.54 -7.00
N GLU A 328 20.85 -9.07 -8.21
CA GLU A 328 19.92 -9.70 -9.15
C GLU A 328 20.66 -10.44 -10.26
N SER A 329 20.94 -11.71 -10.03
CA SER A 329 21.67 -12.55 -11.00
C SER A 329 20.83 -13.08 -12.16
N ASP A 330 19.49 -13.07 -12.00
CA ASP A 330 18.57 -13.80 -12.89
C ASP A 330 17.86 -12.86 -13.89
N LEU A 331 18.09 -11.55 -13.79
CA LEU A 331 17.53 -10.57 -14.72
C LEU A 331 18.28 -10.60 -16.08
N PRO A 332 17.56 -10.42 -17.20
CA PRO A 332 18.21 -10.18 -18.48
C PRO A 332 19.18 -8.99 -18.41
N ALA A 333 20.37 -9.12 -18.99
CA ALA A 333 21.42 -8.10 -18.90
C ALA A 333 20.94 -6.71 -19.38
N GLU A 334 20.17 -6.65 -20.49
CA GLU A 334 19.58 -5.42 -21.01
C GLU A 334 18.66 -4.73 -19.98
N LEU A 335 17.85 -5.52 -19.29
CA LEU A 335 16.96 -5.01 -18.26
C LEU A 335 17.76 -4.54 -17.04
N ALA A 336 18.71 -5.34 -16.55
CA ALA A 336 19.56 -4.98 -15.42
C ALA A 336 20.32 -3.66 -15.67
N ASP A 337 20.80 -3.44 -16.90
CA ASP A 337 21.47 -2.20 -17.33
C ASP A 337 20.53 -0.98 -17.37
N SER A 338 19.22 -1.19 -17.39
CA SER A 338 18.21 -0.12 -17.37
C SER A 338 17.74 0.22 -15.96
N LEU A 339 18.13 -0.55 -14.94
CA LEU A 339 17.66 -0.42 -13.57
C LEU A 339 18.63 0.36 -12.68
N ALA A 340 18.06 1.07 -11.71
CA ALA A 340 18.75 1.73 -10.61
C ALA A 340 17.96 1.49 -9.31
N PHE A 341 18.50 0.67 -8.41
CA PHE A 341 17.99 0.49 -7.06
C PHE A 341 18.63 1.53 -6.11
N ALA A 342 18.43 1.44 -4.81
CA ALA A 342 18.84 2.48 -3.88
C ALA A 342 20.33 2.87 -4.00
N GLU A 343 21.25 1.92 -4.07
CA GLU A 343 22.69 2.21 -4.24
C GLU A 343 22.98 2.93 -5.54
N GLN A 344 22.40 2.48 -6.65
CA GLN A 344 22.57 3.12 -7.95
C GLN A 344 21.97 4.52 -7.99
N LYS A 345 20.82 4.74 -7.36
CA LYS A 345 20.19 6.07 -7.27
C LYS A 345 21.02 7.06 -6.46
N VAL A 346 21.61 6.61 -5.35
CA VAL A 346 22.59 7.45 -4.61
C VAL A 346 23.78 7.83 -5.50
N ALA A 347 24.31 6.89 -6.26
CA ALA A 347 25.39 7.16 -7.20
C ALA A 347 24.96 8.11 -8.35
N GLU A 348 23.70 8.05 -8.80
CA GLU A 348 23.15 8.99 -9.78
C GLU A 348 23.05 10.41 -9.22
N VAL A 349 22.60 10.58 -7.97
CA VAL A 349 22.58 11.89 -7.28
C VAL A 349 23.98 12.50 -7.26
N VAL A 350 24.98 11.74 -6.82
CA VAL A 350 26.38 12.22 -6.75
C VAL A 350 26.93 12.53 -8.15
N SER A 351 26.66 11.66 -9.13
CA SER A 351 27.09 11.86 -10.53
C SER A 351 26.49 13.14 -11.14
N LEU A 352 25.21 13.41 -10.89
CA LEU A 352 24.53 14.62 -11.36
C LEU A 352 25.04 15.88 -10.63
N ALA A 353 25.28 15.79 -9.33
CA ALA A 353 25.83 16.91 -8.55
C ALA A 353 27.22 17.32 -9.06
N HIS A 354 28.10 16.36 -9.32
CA HIS A 354 29.40 16.64 -9.91
C HIS A 354 29.28 17.24 -11.33
N ALA A 355 28.40 16.61 -12.16
CA ALA A 355 28.22 17.08 -13.53
C ALA A 355 27.60 18.48 -13.63
N LEU A 356 26.84 18.90 -12.64
CA LEU A 356 26.30 20.27 -12.57
C LEU A 356 27.40 21.31 -12.39
N VAL A 357 28.54 20.92 -11.79
CA VAL A 357 29.75 21.81 -11.61
C VAL A 357 30.73 21.63 -12.76
N ASP A 358 31.11 20.38 -13.05
CA ASP A 358 32.25 20.04 -13.91
C ASP A 358 31.86 19.61 -15.33
N GLY A 359 30.56 19.45 -15.58
CA GLY A 359 30.02 18.87 -16.81
C GLY A 359 29.95 17.33 -16.78
N PRO A 360 29.30 16.71 -17.78
CA PRO A 360 29.11 15.26 -17.84
C PRO A 360 30.44 14.54 -18.09
N THR A 361 30.63 13.39 -17.45
CA THR A 361 31.83 12.58 -17.64
C THR A 361 31.72 11.73 -18.92
N PRO A 362 32.86 11.32 -19.57
CA PRO A 362 32.87 10.44 -20.73
C PRO A 362 32.27 9.06 -20.48
N ARG A 363 32.06 8.71 -19.22
CA ARG A 363 31.43 7.40 -18.82
C ARG A 363 29.90 7.41 -18.91
N TRP A 364 29.26 8.58 -19.04
CA TRP A 364 27.84 8.64 -19.19
C TRP A 364 27.38 7.97 -20.48
N ARG A 365 26.33 7.22 -20.40
CA ARG A 365 25.69 6.56 -21.55
C ARG A 365 24.22 6.99 -21.57
N ARG A 366 23.63 7.05 -22.77
CA ARG A 366 22.19 7.17 -22.94
C ARG A 366 21.51 5.90 -22.42
N LEU A 367 20.28 6.05 -21.97
CA LEU A 367 19.49 4.89 -21.54
C LEU A 367 19.35 3.90 -22.71
N PRO A 368 19.52 2.60 -22.46
CA PRO A 368 19.33 1.61 -23.49
C PRO A 368 17.85 1.59 -23.93
N VAL A 369 17.62 1.36 -25.20
CA VAL A 369 16.31 0.97 -25.70
C VAL A 369 16.18 -0.52 -25.44
N LEU A 370 15.05 -0.96 -24.91
CA LEU A 370 14.73 -2.38 -24.68
C LEU A 370 13.89 -2.91 -25.86
N PRO A 371 14.49 -3.50 -26.90
CA PRO A 371 13.74 -4.01 -28.05
C PRO A 371 12.74 -5.10 -27.65
N SER A 372 13.09 -5.93 -26.65
CA SER A 372 12.24 -6.97 -26.07
C SER A 372 11.01 -6.40 -25.35
N ALA A 373 10.99 -5.10 -25.04
CA ALA A 373 9.86 -4.45 -24.37
C ALA A 373 8.69 -4.16 -25.31
N ARG A 374 8.88 -4.19 -26.64
CA ARG A 374 7.84 -3.87 -27.61
C ARG A 374 7.35 -5.09 -28.36
N ARG A 375 6.02 -5.27 -28.38
CA ARG A 375 5.31 -6.31 -29.13
C ARG A 375 4.23 -5.68 -30.00
N ASP A 376 4.40 -5.73 -31.32
CA ASP A 376 3.47 -5.10 -32.26
C ASP A 376 2.09 -5.78 -32.28
N ASP A 377 2.02 -7.10 -32.03
CA ASP A 377 0.76 -7.84 -31.87
C ASP A 377 -0.06 -7.35 -30.68
N VAL A 378 0.58 -7.14 -29.53
CA VAL A 378 -0.05 -6.59 -28.32
C VAL A 378 -0.54 -5.16 -28.57
N ARG A 379 0.31 -4.31 -29.18
CA ARG A 379 -0.04 -2.92 -29.52
C ARG A 379 -1.23 -2.84 -30.47
N ALA A 380 -1.23 -3.67 -31.51
CA ALA A 380 -2.33 -3.75 -32.47
C ALA A 380 -3.64 -4.21 -31.82
N ARG A 381 -3.56 -5.17 -30.88
CA ARG A 381 -4.72 -5.63 -30.12
C ARG A 381 -5.28 -4.52 -29.21
N THR A 382 -4.40 -3.85 -28.48
CA THR A 382 -4.78 -2.74 -27.58
C THR A 382 -5.43 -1.58 -28.32
N ALA A 383 -4.91 -1.25 -29.51
CA ALA A 383 -5.46 -0.15 -30.33
C ALA A 383 -6.84 -0.44 -30.95
N ARG A 384 -7.33 -1.67 -30.90
CA ARG A 384 -8.65 -2.07 -31.39
C ARG A 384 -9.74 -2.00 -30.34
N VAL A 385 -9.36 -1.82 -29.06
CA VAL A 385 -10.33 -1.77 -27.95
C VAL A 385 -11.18 -0.52 -28.09
N ASP A 386 -12.48 -0.70 -28.07
CA ASP A 386 -13.47 0.37 -28.05
C ASP A 386 -14.39 0.29 -26.81
N ASP A 387 -15.41 1.12 -26.77
CA ASP A 387 -16.33 1.17 -25.63
C ASP A 387 -17.31 -0.01 -25.61
N ASP A 388 -17.62 -0.63 -26.74
CA ASP A 388 -18.48 -1.82 -26.82
C ASP A 388 -17.77 -3.04 -26.18
N ASP A 389 -16.44 -3.11 -26.24
CA ASP A 389 -15.64 -4.13 -25.57
C ASP A 389 -15.76 -4.11 -24.04
N LYS A 390 -16.30 -3.06 -23.46
CA LYS A 390 -16.42 -2.84 -21.99
C LYS A 390 -17.85 -3.03 -21.49
N VAL A 391 -18.79 -3.48 -22.35
CA VAL A 391 -20.21 -3.57 -22.02
C VAL A 391 -20.60 -5.01 -21.73
N ARG A 392 -21.31 -5.23 -20.63
CA ARG A 392 -21.97 -6.50 -20.29
C ARG A 392 -23.48 -6.38 -20.49
N VAL A 393 -24.14 -7.51 -20.63
CA VAL A 393 -25.62 -7.60 -20.59
C VAL A 393 -26.15 -6.92 -19.30
N PRO A 394 -27.32 -6.25 -19.32
CA PRO A 394 -27.87 -5.58 -18.14
C PRO A 394 -27.92 -6.45 -16.90
N TYR A 395 -27.62 -5.88 -15.73
CA TYR A 395 -27.50 -6.63 -14.48
C TYR A 395 -28.72 -7.47 -14.14
N ALA A 396 -29.93 -6.96 -14.34
CA ALA A 396 -31.17 -7.69 -14.04
C ALA A 396 -31.27 -9.04 -14.80
N GLU A 397 -30.82 -9.06 -16.06
CA GLU A 397 -30.77 -10.29 -16.86
C GLU A 397 -29.67 -11.22 -16.38
N ARG A 398 -28.49 -10.71 -16.03
CA ARG A 398 -27.39 -11.50 -15.48
C ARG A 398 -27.79 -12.12 -14.15
N ALA A 399 -28.37 -11.33 -13.24
CA ALA A 399 -28.77 -11.76 -11.90
C ALA A 399 -29.76 -12.95 -11.95
N ALA A 400 -30.75 -12.91 -12.86
CA ALA A 400 -31.70 -14.02 -13.03
C ALA A 400 -30.99 -15.30 -13.50
N ARG A 401 -30.12 -15.20 -14.54
CA ARG A 401 -29.39 -16.38 -15.07
C ARG A 401 -28.39 -16.95 -14.06
N GLN A 402 -27.74 -16.08 -13.28
CA GLN A 402 -26.80 -16.48 -12.22
C GLN A 402 -27.52 -17.18 -11.06
N ALA A 403 -28.70 -16.67 -10.67
CA ALA A 403 -29.53 -17.32 -9.66
C ALA A 403 -29.94 -18.75 -10.06
N ASP A 404 -30.38 -18.92 -11.32
CA ASP A 404 -30.77 -20.22 -11.86
C ASP A 404 -29.58 -21.19 -11.91
N ARG A 405 -28.40 -20.73 -12.33
CA ARG A 405 -27.20 -21.57 -12.46
C ARG A 405 -26.62 -21.96 -11.11
N LEU A 406 -26.56 -21.02 -10.16
CA LEU A 406 -25.81 -21.18 -8.90
C LEU A 406 -26.68 -21.84 -7.81
N GLY A 407 -27.98 -21.59 -7.78
CA GLY A 407 -28.89 -22.13 -6.77
C GLY A 407 -28.47 -21.83 -5.32
N LEU A 408 -27.80 -20.71 -5.09
CA LEU A 408 -27.27 -20.34 -3.78
C LEU A 408 -28.41 -19.97 -2.81
N PRO A 409 -28.24 -20.24 -1.52
CA PRO A 409 -29.19 -19.77 -0.51
C PRO A 409 -29.14 -18.24 -0.39
N THR A 410 -30.21 -17.64 0.12
CA THR A 410 -30.22 -16.26 0.59
C THR A 410 -29.05 -16.00 1.56
N LEU A 411 -28.41 -14.83 1.48
CA LEU A 411 -27.24 -14.46 2.29
C LEU A 411 -26.10 -15.49 2.16
N PRO A 412 -25.54 -15.75 0.97
CA PRO A 412 -24.51 -16.76 0.77
C PRO A 412 -23.24 -16.47 1.58
N THR A 413 -22.58 -17.54 2.03
CA THR A 413 -21.33 -17.47 2.80
C THR A 413 -20.14 -17.86 1.92
N ALA A 414 -19.07 -17.03 1.95
CA ALA A 414 -17.84 -17.27 1.20
C ALA A 414 -16.61 -16.68 1.90
N THR A 415 -15.43 -16.97 1.38
CA THR A 415 -14.18 -16.24 1.70
C THR A 415 -13.69 -15.43 0.50
N LEU A 416 -12.64 -14.60 0.73
CA LEU A 416 -12.09 -13.71 -0.28
C LEU A 416 -10.76 -14.21 -0.88
N GLY A 417 -10.54 -15.53 -0.93
CA GLY A 417 -9.46 -16.18 -1.67
C GLY A 417 -8.42 -16.86 -0.80
N SER A 418 -7.44 -16.11 -0.28
CA SER A 418 -6.26 -16.72 0.33
C SER A 418 -6.51 -17.35 1.71
N PHE A 419 -5.92 -18.55 1.91
CA PHE A 419 -5.82 -19.24 3.18
C PHE A 419 -4.41 -19.18 3.76
N PRO A 420 -4.21 -19.49 5.08
CA PRO A 420 -2.88 -19.54 5.69
C PRO A 420 -1.97 -20.53 4.98
N GLN A 421 -0.76 -20.09 4.66
CA GLN A 421 0.22 -21.00 4.08
C GLN A 421 0.93 -21.82 5.17
N THR A 422 0.87 -23.14 5.04
CA THR A 422 1.54 -24.08 5.93
C THR A 422 3.06 -23.97 5.87
N ARG A 423 3.73 -24.54 6.87
CA ARG A 423 5.21 -24.64 6.87
C ARG A 423 5.70 -25.52 5.73
N GLU A 424 4.94 -26.56 5.40
CA GLU A 424 5.19 -27.53 4.34
C GLU A 424 5.22 -26.85 2.97
N ILE A 425 4.20 -26.05 2.64
CA ILE A 425 4.14 -25.30 1.36
C ILE A 425 5.27 -24.29 1.27
N ARG A 426 5.55 -23.55 2.35
CA ARG A 426 6.67 -22.59 2.36
C ARG A 426 8.03 -23.28 2.20
N ARG A 427 8.18 -24.49 2.73
CA ARG A 427 9.37 -25.31 2.54
C ARG A 427 9.44 -25.84 1.11
N ALA A 428 8.36 -26.44 0.60
CA ALA A 428 8.31 -26.99 -0.77
C ALA A 428 8.65 -25.92 -1.83
N ARG A 429 8.10 -24.69 -1.70
CA ARG A 429 8.43 -23.56 -2.58
C ARG A 429 9.92 -23.20 -2.53
N ARG A 430 10.54 -23.23 -1.35
CA ARG A 430 11.97 -22.98 -1.19
C ARG A 430 12.78 -24.12 -1.79
N ASP A 431 12.36 -25.36 -1.56
CA ASP A 431 13.05 -26.55 -2.06
C ASP A 431 13.00 -26.62 -3.60
N LEU A 432 11.89 -26.15 -4.22
CA LEU A 432 11.79 -25.95 -5.67
C LEU A 432 12.76 -24.86 -6.15
N ALA A 433 12.75 -23.69 -5.51
CA ALA A 433 13.64 -22.58 -5.88
C ALA A 433 15.13 -22.91 -5.74
N ASP A 434 15.49 -23.79 -4.81
CA ASP A 434 16.85 -24.28 -4.59
C ASP A 434 17.18 -25.53 -5.44
N GLY A 435 16.25 -26.01 -6.28
CA GLY A 435 16.43 -27.21 -7.13
C GLY A 435 16.47 -28.53 -6.36
N ARG A 436 15.98 -28.59 -5.11
CA ARG A 436 15.95 -29.81 -4.30
C ARG A 436 14.79 -30.73 -4.62
N ILE A 437 13.71 -30.19 -5.18
CA ILE A 437 12.57 -30.93 -5.75
C ILE A 437 12.28 -30.39 -7.14
N ASP A 438 11.68 -31.21 -7.98
CA ASP A 438 11.15 -30.80 -9.26
C ASP A 438 9.77 -30.15 -9.16
N TYR A 439 9.27 -29.64 -10.29
CA TYR A 439 7.97 -28.95 -10.35
C TYR A 439 6.80 -29.92 -10.09
N ASP A 440 6.88 -31.17 -10.56
CA ASP A 440 5.82 -32.18 -10.37
C ASP A 440 5.63 -32.49 -8.88
N ARG A 441 6.75 -32.67 -8.17
CA ARG A 441 6.73 -32.87 -6.71
C ARG A 441 6.18 -31.67 -5.96
N TYR A 442 6.49 -30.46 -6.42
CA TYR A 442 5.90 -29.25 -5.85
C TYR A 442 4.39 -29.20 -6.09
N CYS A 443 3.91 -29.54 -7.27
CA CYS A 443 2.48 -29.64 -7.58
C CYS A 443 1.75 -30.64 -6.68
N ASP A 444 2.37 -31.78 -6.32
CA ASP A 444 1.78 -32.73 -5.36
C ASP A 444 1.51 -32.07 -3.99
N TYR A 445 2.45 -31.24 -3.49
CA TYR A 445 2.23 -30.49 -2.26
C TYR A 445 1.09 -29.48 -2.40
N LEU A 446 1.00 -28.79 -3.53
CA LEU A 446 -0.09 -27.84 -3.81
C LEU A 446 -1.46 -28.56 -3.82
N ARG A 447 -1.57 -29.69 -4.53
CA ARG A 447 -2.80 -30.48 -4.60
C ARG A 447 -3.24 -30.99 -3.25
N ALA A 448 -2.32 -31.48 -2.43
CA ALA A 448 -2.62 -31.93 -1.07
C ALA A 448 -3.16 -30.81 -0.18
N GLU A 449 -2.57 -29.62 -0.26
CA GLU A 449 -2.99 -28.47 0.50
C GLU A 449 -4.33 -27.91 0.03
N ILE A 450 -4.56 -27.81 -1.29
CA ILE A 450 -5.86 -27.40 -1.86
C ILE A 450 -6.95 -28.37 -1.40
N ALA A 451 -6.70 -29.69 -1.44
CA ALA A 451 -7.66 -30.67 -0.95
C ALA A 451 -7.96 -30.51 0.55
N SER A 452 -6.98 -30.12 1.35
CA SER A 452 -7.18 -29.81 2.77
C SER A 452 -8.04 -28.55 2.97
N VAL A 453 -7.78 -27.50 2.19
CA VAL A 453 -8.53 -26.23 2.23
C VAL A 453 -9.99 -26.44 1.80
N ILE A 454 -10.25 -27.23 0.75
CA ILE A 454 -11.61 -27.55 0.30
C ILE A 454 -12.38 -28.31 1.39
N ARG A 455 -11.80 -29.39 1.94
CA ARG A 455 -12.45 -30.15 3.03
C ARG A 455 -12.77 -29.26 4.24
N LEU A 456 -11.84 -28.44 4.67
CA LEU A 456 -12.06 -27.52 5.78
C LEU A 456 -13.26 -26.59 5.53
N GLN A 457 -13.38 -26.04 4.34
CA GLN A 457 -14.50 -25.15 3.97
C GLN A 457 -15.84 -25.90 3.92
N GLU A 458 -15.85 -27.15 3.43
CA GLU A 458 -17.03 -28.03 3.46
C GLU A 458 -17.46 -28.35 4.88
N ASP A 459 -16.53 -28.73 5.76
CA ASP A 459 -16.77 -29.03 7.17
C ASP A 459 -17.31 -27.83 7.95
N ILE A 460 -16.86 -26.64 7.62
CA ILE A 460 -17.37 -25.36 8.16
C ILE A 460 -18.78 -25.09 7.63
N GLY A 461 -19.06 -25.49 6.41
CA GLY A 461 -20.37 -25.34 5.75
C GLY A 461 -20.52 -24.02 4.99
N LEU A 462 -19.42 -23.51 4.37
CA LEU A 462 -19.48 -22.38 3.44
C LEU A 462 -20.25 -22.75 2.17
N ASP A 463 -20.99 -21.83 1.60
CA ASP A 463 -21.81 -22.08 0.41
C ASP A 463 -20.99 -22.00 -0.89
N VAL A 464 -20.02 -21.08 -0.96
CA VAL A 464 -19.08 -20.91 -2.06
C VAL A 464 -17.64 -21.06 -1.54
N LEU A 465 -16.87 -21.91 -2.22
CA LEU A 465 -15.52 -22.27 -1.80
C LEU A 465 -14.46 -21.55 -2.63
N VAL A 466 -13.21 -21.60 -2.16
CA VAL A 466 -12.02 -21.13 -2.88
C VAL A 466 -10.90 -22.16 -2.78
N HIS A 467 -9.99 -22.21 -3.74
CA HIS A 467 -8.83 -23.10 -3.68
C HIS A 467 -7.75 -22.67 -2.67
N GLY A 468 -7.88 -21.47 -2.08
CA GLY A 468 -7.03 -20.97 -1.00
C GLY A 468 -5.76 -20.24 -1.47
N GLU A 469 -5.54 -20.09 -2.76
CA GLU A 469 -4.35 -19.42 -3.36
C GLU A 469 -3.02 -20.01 -2.85
N VAL A 470 -2.98 -21.30 -2.71
CA VAL A 470 -1.85 -22.03 -2.12
C VAL A 470 -0.59 -21.88 -2.97
N GLU A 471 -0.73 -21.83 -4.29
CA GLU A 471 0.33 -21.66 -5.26
C GLU A 471 0.98 -20.27 -5.22
N ARG A 472 0.28 -19.25 -4.70
CA ARG A 472 0.68 -17.85 -4.76
C ARG A 472 1.51 -17.42 -3.55
N ASN A 473 2.72 -16.97 -3.80
CA ASN A 473 3.50 -16.27 -2.77
C ASN A 473 2.92 -14.86 -2.51
N ASP A 474 2.62 -14.14 -3.57
CA ASP A 474 1.98 -12.81 -3.57
C ASP A 474 0.98 -12.74 -4.73
N MET A 475 -0.07 -11.95 -4.57
CA MET A 475 -1.17 -11.87 -5.53
C MET A 475 -0.77 -11.21 -6.86
N VAL A 476 0.28 -10.39 -6.89
CA VAL A 476 0.78 -9.74 -8.11
C VAL A 476 1.99 -10.48 -8.66
N GLN A 477 2.93 -10.87 -7.80
CA GLN A 477 4.13 -11.61 -8.22
C GLN A 477 3.77 -12.89 -8.98
N TYR A 478 2.75 -13.65 -8.52
CA TYR A 478 2.33 -14.89 -9.17
C TYR A 478 1.96 -14.66 -10.65
N PHE A 479 1.12 -13.66 -10.92
CA PHE A 479 0.73 -13.34 -12.30
C PHE A 479 1.89 -12.78 -13.11
N ALA A 480 2.71 -11.93 -12.52
CA ALA A 480 3.89 -11.38 -13.19
C ALA A 480 4.92 -12.45 -13.62
N GLU A 481 5.03 -13.54 -12.87
CA GLU A 481 5.90 -14.67 -13.24
C GLU A 481 5.35 -15.52 -14.41
N LEU A 482 4.06 -15.36 -14.74
CA LEU A 482 3.36 -16.09 -15.81
C LEU A 482 3.07 -15.23 -17.04
N LEU A 483 3.35 -13.94 -17.00
CA LEU A 483 3.08 -12.99 -18.06
C LEU A 483 4.38 -12.51 -18.72
N ASP A 484 4.39 -12.44 -20.05
CA ASP A 484 5.42 -11.72 -20.79
C ASP A 484 5.35 -10.22 -20.46
N GLY A 485 6.47 -9.51 -20.55
CA GLY A 485 6.57 -8.08 -20.24
C GLY A 485 6.87 -7.77 -18.78
N PHE A 486 6.91 -8.79 -17.93
CA PHE A 486 7.30 -8.70 -16.53
C PHE A 486 8.61 -9.40 -16.23
N ALA A 487 9.29 -8.94 -15.19
CA ALA A 487 10.43 -9.61 -14.59
C ALA A 487 10.27 -9.69 -13.08
N ALA A 488 10.46 -10.87 -12.52
CA ALA A 488 10.50 -11.07 -11.07
C ALA A 488 11.95 -10.96 -10.57
N THR A 489 12.20 -10.12 -9.57
CA THR A 489 13.50 -10.02 -8.93
C THR A 489 13.73 -11.17 -7.96
N ARG A 490 15.00 -11.49 -7.66
CA ARG A 490 15.36 -12.45 -6.62
C ARG A 490 15.48 -11.83 -5.22
N SER A 491 16.10 -10.66 -5.17
CA SER A 491 16.43 -9.93 -3.95
C SER A 491 15.76 -8.56 -3.84
N GLY A 492 14.88 -8.21 -4.77
CA GLY A 492 14.21 -6.91 -4.90
C GLY A 492 13.15 -6.63 -3.82
N TRP A 493 13.51 -6.88 -2.56
CA TRP A 493 12.61 -6.71 -1.43
C TRP A 493 12.54 -5.26 -0.98
N VAL A 494 11.32 -4.75 -0.80
CA VAL A 494 11.03 -3.47 -0.17
C VAL A 494 10.20 -3.67 1.10
N GLN A 495 10.34 -2.77 2.06
CA GLN A 495 9.56 -2.83 3.30
C GLN A 495 8.14 -2.35 3.04
N SER A 496 7.17 -3.12 3.54
CA SER A 496 5.77 -2.68 3.57
C SER A 496 5.41 -2.12 4.95
N TYR A 497 5.67 -2.85 6.02
CA TYR A 497 5.56 -2.38 7.42
C TYR A 497 6.23 -3.38 8.37
N GLY A 498 6.79 -2.90 9.46
CA GLY A 498 7.43 -3.78 10.45
C GLY A 498 8.39 -4.79 9.81
N SER A 499 8.19 -6.08 10.04
CA SER A 499 8.97 -7.14 9.39
C SER A 499 8.45 -7.55 8.00
N ARG A 500 7.29 -7.04 7.58
CA ARG A 500 6.71 -7.41 6.29
C ARG A 500 7.42 -6.73 5.13
N CYS A 501 7.92 -7.54 4.22
CA CYS A 501 8.49 -7.10 2.95
C CYS A 501 7.65 -7.64 1.79
N VAL A 502 7.58 -6.86 0.72
CA VAL A 502 7.01 -7.23 -0.57
C VAL A 502 8.12 -7.23 -1.62
N ARG A 503 7.91 -7.89 -2.73
CA ARG A 503 8.84 -7.95 -3.85
C ARG A 503 8.07 -7.61 -5.12
N PRO A 504 7.87 -6.29 -5.38
CA PRO A 504 7.14 -5.86 -6.57
C PRO A 504 7.85 -6.35 -7.82
N PRO A 505 7.12 -6.90 -8.80
CA PRO A 505 7.71 -7.22 -10.09
C PRO A 505 8.01 -5.96 -10.89
N ILE A 506 8.86 -6.08 -11.90
CA ILE A 506 9.22 -5.02 -12.82
C ILE A 506 8.43 -5.22 -14.11
N LEU A 507 7.52 -4.32 -14.41
CA LEU A 507 6.77 -4.27 -15.66
C LEU A 507 7.58 -3.45 -16.66
N TYR A 508 8.29 -4.11 -17.56
CA TYR A 508 9.24 -3.49 -18.48
C TYR A 508 8.82 -3.53 -19.95
N GLY A 509 7.86 -4.40 -20.31
CA GLY A 509 7.48 -4.64 -21.68
C GLY A 509 5.97 -4.63 -21.93
N ASP A 510 5.57 -4.82 -23.19
CA ASP A 510 4.18 -5.04 -23.55
C ASP A 510 3.71 -6.38 -23.00
N VAL A 511 2.52 -6.40 -22.40
CA VAL A 511 2.04 -7.54 -21.62
C VAL A 511 1.31 -8.55 -22.50
N ALA A 512 1.74 -9.80 -22.44
CA ALA A 512 1.02 -10.91 -23.06
C ALA A 512 0.92 -12.11 -22.13
N ARG A 513 -0.10 -12.93 -22.34
CA ARG A 513 -0.35 -14.16 -21.60
C ARG A 513 -0.05 -15.36 -22.48
N PRO A 514 1.06 -16.08 -22.25
CA PRO A 514 1.44 -17.24 -23.09
C PRO A 514 0.57 -18.48 -22.84
N ALA A 515 0.00 -18.63 -21.63
CA ALA A 515 -0.82 -19.78 -21.25
C ALA A 515 -1.84 -19.40 -20.14
N PRO A 516 -2.88 -20.24 -19.89
CA PRO A 516 -3.76 -20.09 -18.74
C PRO A 516 -2.98 -20.08 -17.42
N MET A 517 -3.41 -19.23 -16.46
CA MET A 517 -2.65 -18.98 -15.24
C MET A 517 -3.24 -19.66 -13.99
N THR A 518 -4.58 -19.71 -13.89
CA THR A 518 -5.28 -20.16 -12.68
C THR A 518 -6.25 -21.31 -12.92
N VAL A 519 -6.47 -21.66 -14.19
CA VAL A 519 -7.48 -22.65 -14.62
C VAL A 519 -7.19 -24.04 -14.02
N GLU A 520 -5.93 -24.50 -14.04
CA GLU A 520 -5.55 -25.82 -13.50
C GLU A 520 -5.94 -25.95 -12.02
N TRP A 521 -5.58 -24.97 -11.19
CA TRP A 521 -5.81 -25.02 -9.75
C TRP A 521 -7.27 -24.87 -9.39
N THR A 522 -8.00 -23.98 -10.09
CA THR A 522 -9.43 -23.81 -9.92
C THR A 522 -10.19 -25.06 -10.34
N GLY A 523 -9.84 -25.65 -11.49
CA GLY A 523 -10.44 -26.90 -11.99
C GLY A 523 -10.16 -28.09 -11.05
N TYR A 524 -8.93 -28.20 -10.55
CA TYR A 524 -8.59 -29.22 -9.57
C TYR A 524 -9.43 -29.06 -8.27
N ALA A 525 -9.52 -27.85 -7.75
CA ALA A 525 -10.34 -27.58 -6.56
C ALA A 525 -11.83 -27.92 -6.79
N GLN A 526 -12.36 -27.55 -7.97
CA GLN A 526 -13.74 -27.88 -8.34
C GLN A 526 -14.00 -29.40 -8.47
N SER A 527 -12.98 -30.17 -8.87
CA SER A 527 -13.11 -31.64 -8.96
C SER A 527 -13.23 -32.34 -7.59
N LEU A 528 -13.01 -31.63 -6.49
CA LEU A 528 -13.04 -32.15 -5.13
C LEU A 528 -14.38 -31.91 -4.41
N THR A 529 -15.30 -31.13 -5.01
CA THR A 529 -16.52 -30.68 -4.36
C THR A 529 -17.65 -30.42 -5.36
N ASP A 530 -18.90 -30.62 -4.93
CA ASP A 530 -20.11 -30.26 -5.69
C ASP A 530 -20.52 -28.78 -5.48
N ARG A 531 -19.90 -28.08 -4.51
CA ARG A 531 -20.16 -26.65 -4.28
C ARG A 531 -19.41 -25.80 -5.28
N PRO A 532 -19.93 -24.62 -5.65
CA PRO A 532 -19.19 -23.72 -6.54
C PRO A 532 -17.84 -23.33 -5.95
N VAL A 533 -16.78 -23.50 -6.74
CA VAL A 533 -15.43 -22.96 -6.42
C VAL A 533 -15.22 -21.68 -7.20
N LYS A 534 -14.84 -20.62 -6.50
CA LYS A 534 -14.59 -19.31 -7.08
C LYS A 534 -13.21 -19.27 -7.74
N GLY A 535 -13.15 -18.92 -9.02
CA GLY A 535 -11.92 -18.56 -9.71
C GLY A 535 -11.42 -17.18 -9.22
N MET A 536 -10.12 -17.08 -8.96
CA MET A 536 -9.52 -15.88 -8.35
C MET A 536 -8.46 -15.31 -9.29
N VAL A 537 -8.63 -14.04 -9.71
CA VAL A 537 -7.69 -13.33 -10.60
C VAL A 537 -7.39 -11.95 -10.01
N THR A 538 -6.16 -11.48 -10.15
CA THR A 538 -5.81 -10.10 -9.78
C THR A 538 -6.16 -9.15 -10.91
N GLY A 539 -6.79 -8.03 -10.58
CA GLY A 539 -7.24 -7.05 -11.55
C GLY A 539 -6.10 -6.17 -12.12
N PRO A 540 -6.34 -5.56 -13.29
CA PRO A 540 -5.33 -4.80 -14.03
C PRO A 540 -4.75 -3.62 -13.25
N VAL A 541 -5.59 -2.85 -12.54
CA VAL A 541 -5.12 -1.70 -11.76
C VAL A 541 -4.27 -2.13 -10.58
N THR A 542 -4.63 -3.22 -9.92
CA THR A 542 -3.85 -3.78 -8.80
C THR A 542 -2.49 -4.30 -9.27
N MET A 543 -2.42 -4.94 -10.45
CA MET A 543 -1.14 -5.36 -11.02
C MET A 543 -0.22 -4.16 -11.31
N LEU A 544 -0.77 -3.05 -11.83
CA LEU A 544 -0.02 -1.80 -12.02
C LEU A 544 0.46 -1.21 -10.70
N ALA A 545 -0.46 -0.99 -9.76
CA ALA A 545 -0.20 -0.31 -8.51
C ALA A 545 0.90 -0.98 -7.67
N ARG A 546 1.06 -2.29 -7.82
CA ARG A 546 2.00 -3.10 -7.04
C ARG A 546 3.18 -3.62 -7.84
N SER A 547 3.46 -2.99 -8.98
CA SER A 547 4.61 -3.25 -9.84
C SER A 547 5.44 -1.98 -10.02
N PHE A 548 6.72 -2.15 -10.30
CA PHE A 548 7.54 -1.07 -10.81
C PHE A 548 7.23 -0.89 -12.30
N CYS A 549 6.40 0.10 -12.61
CA CYS A 549 5.89 0.28 -13.97
C CYS A 549 6.92 0.92 -14.91
N ARG A 550 6.86 0.52 -16.18
CA ARG A 550 7.55 1.18 -17.29
C ARG A 550 7.11 2.65 -17.42
N THR A 551 7.96 3.48 -17.99
CA THR A 551 7.74 4.93 -18.11
C THR A 551 7.63 5.43 -19.55
N ASP A 552 7.77 4.53 -20.54
CA ASP A 552 7.71 4.85 -21.97
C ASP A 552 6.28 4.80 -22.55
N LEU A 553 5.31 4.27 -21.78
CA LEU A 553 3.90 4.25 -22.09
C LEU A 553 3.07 4.87 -21.00
N ALA A 554 1.94 5.45 -21.39
CA ALA A 554 0.95 5.94 -20.43
C ALA A 554 0.29 4.79 -19.67
N LEU A 555 0.05 4.98 -18.37
CA LEU A 555 -0.57 3.95 -17.51
C LEU A 555 -1.90 3.39 -18.06
N PRO A 556 -2.80 4.17 -18.67
CA PRO A 556 -4.04 3.64 -19.29
C PRO A 556 -3.79 2.64 -20.41
N GLU A 557 -2.73 2.83 -21.22
CA GLU A 557 -2.38 1.87 -22.28
C GLU A 557 -1.90 0.56 -21.70
N VAL A 558 -1.02 0.62 -20.69
CA VAL A 558 -0.51 -0.57 -20.00
C VAL A 558 -1.64 -1.29 -19.26
N ALA A 559 -2.54 -0.54 -18.62
CA ALA A 559 -3.73 -1.09 -17.96
C ALA A 559 -4.66 -1.82 -18.94
N THR A 560 -4.80 -1.30 -20.16
CA THR A 560 -5.59 -1.94 -21.22
C THR A 560 -4.95 -3.27 -21.65
N GLN A 561 -3.62 -3.35 -21.78
CA GLN A 561 -2.93 -4.62 -22.05
C GLN A 561 -3.20 -5.65 -20.96
N LEU A 562 -3.09 -5.24 -19.69
CA LEU A 562 -3.38 -6.08 -18.53
C LEU A 562 -4.85 -6.52 -18.50
N ALA A 563 -5.79 -5.62 -18.81
CA ALA A 563 -7.21 -5.96 -18.87
C ALA A 563 -7.51 -7.03 -19.92
N LEU A 564 -6.85 -6.97 -21.08
CA LEU A 564 -7.01 -7.96 -22.14
C LEU A 564 -6.49 -9.34 -21.74
N VAL A 565 -5.38 -9.43 -21.02
CA VAL A 565 -4.87 -10.74 -20.55
C VAL A 565 -5.73 -11.30 -19.41
N VAL A 566 -6.31 -10.44 -18.55
CA VAL A 566 -7.30 -10.88 -17.55
C VAL A 566 -8.59 -11.35 -18.22
N ARG A 567 -9.06 -10.66 -19.27
CA ARG A 567 -10.22 -11.09 -20.07
C ARG A 567 -10.02 -12.49 -20.67
N ASP A 568 -8.83 -12.76 -21.18
CA ASP A 568 -8.49 -14.10 -21.72
C ASP A 568 -8.52 -15.16 -20.60
N GLU A 569 -8.03 -14.85 -19.41
CA GLU A 569 -8.07 -15.77 -18.25
C GLU A 569 -9.50 -16.03 -17.79
N VAL A 570 -10.36 -15.01 -17.77
CA VAL A 570 -11.79 -15.13 -17.46
C VAL A 570 -12.47 -16.08 -18.47
N ALA A 571 -12.19 -15.93 -19.76
CA ALA A 571 -12.75 -16.81 -20.78
C ALA A 571 -12.31 -18.27 -20.62
N ASP A 572 -11.05 -18.53 -20.28
CA ASP A 572 -10.54 -19.87 -20.06
C ASP A 572 -11.11 -20.52 -18.78
N LEU A 573 -11.28 -19.75 -17.70
CA LEU A 573 -11.97 -20.19 -16.49
C LEU A 573 -13.43 -20.58 -16.78
N GLU A 574 -14.14 -19.78 -17.57
CA GLU A 574 -15.51 -20.11 -18.01
C GLU A 574 -15.56 -21.37 -18.87
N ALA A 575 -14.61 -21.51 -19.82
CA ALA A 575 -14.51 -22.70 -20.67
C ALA A 575 -14.26 -23.97 -19.83
N ALA A 576 -13.55 -23.84 -18.69
CA ALA A 576 -13.33 -24.89 -17.72
C ALA A 576 -14.53 -25.14 -16.77
N GLY A 577 -15.63 -24.40 -16.93
CA GLY A 577 -16.86 -24.57 -16.17
C GLY A 577 -17.00 -23.70 -14.93
N THR A 578 -16.06 -22.81 -14.61
CA THR A 578 -16.13 -21.93 -13.45
C THR A 578 -17.35 -21.00 -13.53
N ALA A 579 -18.17 -21.02 -12.48
CA ALA A 579 -19.43 -20.27 -12.44
C ALA A 579 -19.33 -18.91 -11.73
N ILE A 580 -18.32 -18.75 -10.88
CA ILE A 580 -18.05 -17.50 -10.14
C ILE A 580 -16.59 -17.15 -10.33
N ILE A 581 -16.31 -15.92 -10.79
CA ILE A 581 -14.94 -15.43 -10.98
C ILE A 581 -14.78 -14.11 -10.22
N GLN A 582 -13.78 -14.02 -9.37
CA GLN A 582 -13.45 -12.81 -8.63
C GLN A 582 -12.19 -12.15 -9.25
N ILE A 583 -12.36 -10.90 -9.69
CA ILE A 583 -11.29 -10.05 -10.19
C ILE A 583 -11.00 -9.01 -9.10
N ASP A 584 -9.87 -9.18 -8.40
CA ASP A 584 -9.56 -8.37 -7.21
C ASP A 584 -8.90 -7.04 -7.58
N GLU A 585 -9.51 -5.93 -7.15
CA GLU A 585 -8.98 -4.58 -7.32
C GLU A 585 -8.77 -3.84 -5.98
N PRO A 586 -8.05 -4.43 -5.00
CA PRO A 586 -7.82 -3.78 -3.71
C PRO A 586 -7.00 -2.50 -3.82
N ALA A 587 -6.24 -2.31 -4.89
CA ALA A 587 -5.31 -1.19 -5.04
C ALA A 587 -5.83 -0.05 -5.93
N ILE A 588 -7.09 -0.07 -6.35
CA ILE A 588 -7.65 0.99 -7.20
C ILE A 588 -7.52 2.39 -6.57
N ARG A 589 -7.55 2.49 -5.24
CA ARG A 589 -7.31 3.74 -4.51
C ARG A 589 -5.82 4.11 -4.43
N GLU A 590 -4.91 3.14 -4.52
CA GLU A 590 -3.46 3.38 -4.36
C GLU A 590 -2.90 4.27 -5.47
N LEU A 591 -3.47 4.20 -6.69
CA LEU A 591 -3.11 5.04 -7.84
C LEU A 591 -3.99 6.28 -7.98
N LEU A 592 -4.95 6.52 -7.08
CA LEU A 592 -5.83 7.69 -7.15
C LEU A 592 -4.97 8.97 -7.11
N PRO A 593 -5.12 9.86 -8.11
CA PRO A 593 -4.37 11.11 -8.16
C PRO A 593 -4.58 11.95 -6.91
N ARG A 594 -3.52 12.58 -6.46
CA ARG A 594 -3.49 13.39 -5.24
C ARG A 594 -4.32 14.66 -5.37
N ARG A 595 -4.52 15.15 -6.61
CA ARG A 595 -5.34 16.32 -6.93
C ARG A 595 -6.69 15.93 -7.50
N GLY A 596 -7.73 16.61 -7.02
CA GLY A 596 -9.13 16.32 -7.40
C GLY A 596 -9.40 16.45 -8.90
N ALA A 597 -8.75 17.40 -9.55
CA ALA A 597 -8.90 17.63 -10.99
C ALA A 597 -8.54 16.40 -11.85
N ASP A 598 -7.58 15.59 -11.42
CA ASP A 598 -7.08 14.44 -12.18
C ASP A 598 -7.82 13.13 -11.82
N ARG A 599 -8.58 13.13 -10.71
CA ARG A 599 -9.23 11.91 -10.18
C ARG A 599 -10.27 11.33 -11.13
N ARG A 600 -11.03 12.20 -11.79
CA ARG A 600 -12.06 11.75 -12.72
C ARG A 600 -11.45 10.99 -13.91
N ALA A 601 -10.44 11.57 -14.55
CA ALA A 601 -9.75 10.92 -15.67
C ALA A 601 -9.13 9.56 -15.26
N TYR A 602 -8.56 9.50 -14.07
CA TYR A 602 -8.05 8.26 -13.49
C TYR A 602 -9.16 7.22 -13.32
N LEU A 603 -10.26 7.59 -12.64
CA LEU A 603 -11.36 6.66 -12.36
C LEU A 603 -12.03 6.18 -13.64
N ASP A 604 -12.16 7.04 -14.66
CA ASP A 604 -12.73 6.67 -15.95
C ASP A 604 -11.94 5.53 -16.61
N TRP A 605 -10.60 5.62 -16.68
CA TRP A 605 -9.82 4.53 -17.27
C TRP A 605 -9.68 3.33 -16.34
N ALA A 606 -9.57 3.51 -15.02
CA ALA A 606 -9.43 2.41 -14.06
C ALA A 606 -10.70 1.54 -14.05
N VAL A 607 -11.88 2.16 -14.03
CA VAL A 607 -13.18 1.49 -14.18
C VAL A 607 -13.28 0.83 -15.54
N GLY A 608 -12.89 1.56 -16.60
CA GLY A 608 -12.92 1.05 -17.98
C GLY A 608 -12.09 -0.21 -18.17
N THR A 609 -10.91 -0.32 -17.53
CA THR A 609 -10.07 -1.52 -17.61
C THR A 609 -10.64 -2.71 -16.85
N PHE A 610 -11.26 -2.51 -15.70
CA PHE A 610 -11.98 -3.58 -15.01
C PHE A 610 -13.16 -4.09 -15.86
N ARG A 611 -13.94 -3.17 -16.45
CA ARG A 611 -15.04 -3.53 -17.35
C ARG A 611 -14.55 -4.32 -18.55
N LEU A 612 -13.45 -3.91 -19.18
CA LEU A 612 -12.82 -4.63 -20.28
C LEU A 612 -12.42 -6.05 -19.86
N ALA A 613 -11.83 -6.21 -18.68
CA ALA A 613 -11.42 -7.51 -18.13
C ALA A 613 -12.60 -8.44 -17.89
N SER A 614 -13.77 -7.90 -17.54
CA SER A 614 -14.97 -8.68 -17.18
C SER A 614 -16.03 -8.79 -18.28
N ALA A 615 -15.98 -7.92 -19.32
CA ALA A 615 -17.05 -7.79 -20.31
C ALA A 615 -17.26 -9.03 -21.18
N GLY A 616 -16.21 -9.85 -21.37
CA GLY A 616 -16.32 -11.10 -22.09
C GLY A 616 -17.06 -12.22 -21.34
N ALA A 617 -17.37 -12.04 -20.06
CA ALA A 617 -18.02 -13.06 -19.24
C ALA A 617 -19.47 -13.30 -19.68
N ARG A 618 -19.86 -14.59 -19.73
CA ARG A 618 -21.25 -14.98 -20.06
C ARG A 618 -22.23 -14.43 -19.03
N PRO A 619 -23.50 -14.19 -19.42
CA PRO A 619 -24.47 -13.64 -18.48
C PRO A 619 -24.78 -14.53 -17.25
N ASP A 620 -24.55 -15.84 -17.35
CA ASP A 620 -24.73 -16.79 -16.27
C ASP A 620 -23.48 -16.98 -15.38
N THR A 621 -22.35 -16.35 -15.71
CA THR A 621 -21.14 -16.29 -14.89
C THR A 621 -21.17 -15.06 -13.98
N GLN A 622 -21.05 -15.28 -12.68
CA GLN A 622 -21.07 -14.21 -11.68
C GLN A 622 -19.68 -13.64 -11.49
N ILE A 623 -19.53 -12.33 -11.72
CA ILE A 623 -18.27 -11.60 -11.52
C ILE A 623 -18.28 -10.90 -10.17
N HIS A 624 -17.31 -11.26 -9.34
CA HIS A 624 -17.04 -10.61 -8.06
C HIS A 624 -15.85 -9.65 -8.17
N THR A 625 -15.80 -8.67 -7.26
CA THR A 625 -14.59 -7.87 -7.01
C THR A 625 -14.39 -7.66 -5.52
N HIS A 626 -13.17 -7.35 -5.12
CA HIS A 626 -12.83 -7.03 -3.73
C HIS A 626 -12.05 -5.71 -3.68
N LEU A 627 -12.53 -4.78 -2.87
CA LEU A 627 -11.98 -3.44 -2.68
C LEU A 627 -11.52 -3.25 -1.23
N THR A 628 -10.30 -2.73 -1.03
CA THR A 628 -9.77 -2.44 0.30
C THR A 628 -9.54 -0.95 0.50
N TYR A 629 -9.65 -0.49 1.74
CA TYR A 629 -9.37 0.89 2.17
C TYR A 629 -10.11 1.98 1.36
N SER A 630 -11.22 1.63 0.74
CA SER A 630 -12.01 2.59 -0.03
C SER A 630 -12.84 3.46 0.91
N SER A 631 -12.68 4.78 0.83
CA SER A 631 -13.73 5.70 1.25
C SER A 631 -14.88 5.54 0.27
N LEU A 632 -15.97 4.93 0.70
CA LEU A 632 -17.13 4.70 -0.16
C LEU A 632 -17.70 6.00 -0.71
N ARG A 633 -17.63 7.08 0.06
CA ARG A 633 -18.16 8.39 -0.36
C ARG A 633 -17.44 8.92 -1.61
N GLU A 634 -16.10 8.88 -1.65
CA GLU A 634 -15.31 9.35 -2.80
C GLU A 634 -15.33 8.38 -3.99
N MET A 635 -15.47 7.07 -3.74
CA MET A 635 -15.34 6.01 -4.72
C MET A 635 -16.69 5.47 -5.22
N ARG A 636 -17.81 5.95 -4.69
CA ARG A 636 -19.14 5.40 -4.92
C ARG A 636 -19.47 5.23 -6.41
N ALA A 637 -19.31 6.29 -7.20
CA ALA A 637 -19.59 6.24 -8.64
C ALA A 637 -18.66 5.25 -9.37
N ALA A 638 -17.41 5.15 -8.94
CA ALA A 638 -16.45 4.21 -9.50
C ALA A 638 -16.82 2.76 -9.14
N ILE A 639 -17.22 2.50 -7.89
CA ILE A 639 -17.64 1.17 -7.43
C ILE A 639 -18.83 0.67 -8.23
N GLU A 640 -19.86 1.50 -8.39
CA GLU A 640 -21.03 1.15 -9.22
C GLU A 640 -20.63 1.02 -10.70
N GLY A 641 -19.71 1.88 -11.17
CA GLY A 641 -19.18 1.87 -12.54
C GLY A 641 -18.39 0.62 -12.91
N LEU A 642 -17.79 -0.11 -11.94
CA LEU A 642 -17.10 -1.39 -12.21
C LEU A 642 -18.01 -2.44 -12.83
N ASP A 643 -19.32 -2.37 -12.60
CA ASP A 643 -20.31 -3.33 -13.10
C ASP A 643 -20.08 -4.79 -12.64
N ALA A 644 -19.43 -4.98 -11.49
CA ALA A 644 -19.32 -6.28 -10.84
C ALA A 644 -20.69 -6.74 -10.31
N ASP A 645 -20.97 -8.05 -10.37
CA ASP A 645 -22.26 -8.58 -9.89
C ASP A 645 -22.30 -8.61 -8.35
N VAL A 646 -21.13 -8.84 -7.71
CA VAL A 646 -20.95 -8.77 -6.25
C VAL A 646 -19.71 -7.97 -5.92
N THR A 647 -19.85 -6.97 -5.07
CA THR A 647 -18.72 -6.16 -4.60
C THR A 647 -18.43 -6.41 -3.13
N ALA A 648 -17.27 -7.00 -2.84
CA ALA A 648 -16.78 -7.15 -1.48
C ALA A 648 -16.02 -5.90 -1.03
N ILE A 649 -16.37 -5.39 0.16
CA ILE A 649 -15.85 -4.13 0.69
C ILE A 649 -15.37 -4.34 2.12
N VAL A 650 -14.17 -3.83 2.45
CA VAL A 650 -13.69 -3.80 3.83
C VAL A 650 -14.59 -2.90 4.68
N ALA A 651 -15.32 -3.48 5.62
CA ALA A 651 -16.31 -2.77 6.45
C ALA A 651 -15.99 -2.78 7.95
N THR A 652 -15.02 -3.57 8.40
CA THR A 652 -14.79 -3.80 9.84
C THR A 652 -14.31 -2.58 10.62
N ARG A 653 -13.75 -1.59 9.95
CA ARG A 653 -13.22 -0.37 10.56
C ARG A 653 -14.16 0.83 10.44
N SER A 654 -15.15 0.71 9.58
CA SER A 654 -16.07 1.79 9.22
C SER A 654 -17.38 1.20 8.73
N ILE A 655 -17.92 0.24 9.48
CA ILE A 655 -19.17 -0.43 9.07
C ILE A 655 -20.30 0.59 8.96
N GLU A 656 -20.32 1.60 9.82
CA GLU A 656 -21.28 2.71 9.78
C GLU A 656 -21.24 3.42 8.41
N TRP A 657 -20.07 3.74 7.92
CA TRP A 657 -19.90 4.42 6.63
C TRP A 657 -20.28 3.55 5.44
N VAL A 658 -19.96 2.25 5.53
CA VAL A 658 -20.40 1.29 4.50
C VAL A 658 -21.92 1.19 4.50
N LEU A 659 -22.55 1.15 5.68
CA LEU A 659 -23.99 1.07 5.83
C LEU A 659 -24.67 2.36 5.34
N GLU A 660 -24.19 3.54 5.73
CA GLU A 660 -24.68 4.82 5.22
C GLU A 660 -24.65 4.88 3.68
N ALA A 661 -23.54 4.41 3.08
CA ALA A 661 -23.41 4.37 1.63
C ALA A 661 -24.35 3.33 0.96
N LEU A 662 -24.71 2.27 1.68
CA LEU A 662 -25.67 1.27 1.23
C LEU A 662 -27.12 1.80 1.38
N GLU A 663 -27.43 2.51 2.47
CA GLU A 663 -28.74 3.13 2.73
C GLU A 663 -29.14 4.17 1.69
N ASP A 664 -28.17 4.90 1.14
CA ASP A 664 -28.40 5.86 0.03
C ASP A 664 -28.88 5.19 -1.29
N HIS A 665 -29.05 3.87 -1.32
CA HIS A 665 -29.49 3.05 -2.47
C HIS A 665 -28.72 3.30 -3.79
N THR A 666 -27.49 3.79 -3.71
CA THR A 666 -26.66 4.06 -4.89
C THR A 666 -25.96 2.80 -5.42
N LEU A 667 -25.76 1.78 -4.56
CA LEU A 667 -25.28 0.48 -4.97
C LEU A 667 -26.48 -0.42 -5.28
N THR A 668 -26.66 -0.75 -6.55
CA THR A 668 -27.83 -1.49 -7.04
C THR A 668 -27.63 -3.00 -7.10
N ARG A 669 -26.36 -3.46 -7.02
CA ARG A 669 -25.95 -4.86 -7.12
C ARG A 669 -25.76 -5.52 -5.75
N GLN A 670 -25.32 -6.77 -5.76
CA GLN A 670 -25.03 -7.48 -4.51
C GLN A 670 -23.73 -6.95 -3.86
N VAL A 671 -23.71 -6.95 -2.54
CA VAL A 671 -22.60 -6.47 -1.72
C VAL A 671 -22.18 -7.54 -0.71
N ALA A 672 -20.88 -7.56 -0.46
CA ALA A 672 -20.27 -8.44 0.52
C ALA A 672 -19.48 -7.61 1.55
N PRO A 673 -20.17 -6.97 2.53
CA PRO A 673 -19.49 -6.20 3.56
C PRO A 673 -18.67 -7.14 4.45
N GLY A 674 -17.39 -6.86 4.61
CA GLY A 674 -16.50 -7.62 5.48
C GLY A 674 -16.88 -7.43 6.94
N VAL A 675 -17.40 -8.49 7.59
CA VAL A 675 -17.97 -8.37 8.94
C VAL A 675 -16.99 -8.63 10.07
N TYR A 676 -15.77 -9.10 9.77
CA TYR A 676 -14.70 -9.18 10.76
C TYR A 676 -13.31 -8.99 10.16
N GLU A 677 -12.39 -8.42 10.95
CA GLU A 677 -11.03 -8.13 10.51
C GLU A 677 -10.20 -9.41 10.36
N SER A 678 -9.84 -9.73 9.11
CA SER A 678 -9.05 -10.92 8.76
C SER A 678 -7.60 -10.86 9.25
N ARG A 679 -7.08 -9.65 9.53
CA ARG A 679 -5.70 -9.45 10.00
C ARG A 679 -5.56 -9.41 11.52
N SER A 680 -6.66 -9.31 12.25
CA SER A 680 -6.69 -9.35 13.71
C SER A 680 -6.61 -10.78 14.23
N GLY A 681 -5.98 -10.99 15.38
CA GLY A 681 -6.00 -12.28 16.11
C GLY A 681 -7.32 -12.57 16.83
N PHE A 682 -8.25 -11.61 16.84
CA PHE A 682 -9.54 -11.73 17.51
C PHE A 682 -10.46 -12.70 16.78
N VAL A 683 -11.10 -13.62 17.52
CA VAL A 683 -12.13 -14.51 17.01
C VAL A 683 -13.50 -13.92 17.37
N PRO A 684 -14.27 -13.41 16.38
CA PRO A 684 -15.56 -12.78 16.64
C PRO A 684 -16.58 -13.84 17.09
N ASP A 685 -17.42 -13.48 18.04
CA ASP A 685 -18.54 -14.32 18.43
C ASP A 685 -19.72 -14.24 17.44
N ILE A 686 -20.68 -15.14 17.60
CA ILE A 686 -21.83 -15.23 16.69
C ILE A 686 -22.74 -14.00 16.80
N ASP A 687 -22.90 -13.42 17.99
CA ASP A 687 -23.80 -12.28 18.21
C ASP A 687 -23.27 -11.00 17.57
N LEU A 688 -21.97 -10.77 17.65
CA LEU A 688 -21.30 -9.67 16.95
C LEU A 688 -21.45 -9.80 15.43
N LEU A 689 -21.18 -10.97 14.89
CA LEU A 689 -21.31 -11.23 13.44
C LEU A 689 -22.75 -11.12 12.97
N HIS A 690 -23.69 -11.66 13.76
CA HIS A 690 -25.13 -11.57 13.50
C HIS A 690 -25.60 -10.10 13.46
N SER A 691 -25.22 -9.30 14.47
CA SER A 691 -25.57 -7.88 14.53
C SER A 691 -25.06 -7.11 13.31
N ARG A 692 -23.80 -7.32 12.90
CA ARG A 692 -23.21 -6.67 11.73
C ARG A 692 -23.87 -7.08 10.42
N LEU A 693 -24.12 -8.36 10.22
CA LEU A 693 -24.83 -8.88 9.05
C LEU A 693 -26.29 -8.37 9.00
N LEU A 694 -26.97 -8.33 10.13
CA LEU A 694 -28.35 -7.85 10.19
C LEU A 694 -28.44 -6.36 9.77
N ARG A 695 -27.54 -5.51 10.24
CA ARG A 695 -27.47 -4.11 9.81
C ARG A 695 -27.27 -3.97 8.29
N ALA A 696 -26.42 -4.80 7.69
CA ALA A 696 -26.24 -4.80 6.23
C ALA A 696 -27.51 -5.28 5.50
N VAL A 697 -28.20 -6.29 6.06
CA VAL A 697 -29.48 -6.79 5.53
C VAL A 697 -30.58 -5.74 5.63
N ASP A 698 -30.64 -5.00 6.73
CA ASP A 698 -31.61 -3.91 6.94
C ASP A 698 -31.38 -2.77 5.93
N ALA A 699 -30.10 -2.48 5.60
CA ALA A 699 -29.74 -1.42 4.66
C ALA A 699 -30.08 -1.75 3.20
N VAL A 700 -29.88 -2.99 2.73
CA VAL A 700 -30.02 -3.31 1.28
C VAL A 700 -30.90 -4.50 0.95
N GLY A 701 -31.43 -5.20 1.94
CA GLY A 701 -32.21 -6.42 1.78
C GLY A 701 -31.36 -7.70 1.76
N VAL A 702 -31.94 -8.77 2.28
CA VAL A 702 -31.22 -10.04 2.53
C VAL A 702 -30.74 -10.73 1.24
N ASP A 703 -31.43 -10.55 0.12
CA ASP A 703 -31.06 -11.15 -1.17
C ASP A 703 -29.86 -10.49 -1.84
N ARG A 704 -29.44 -9.35 -1.31
CA ARG A 704 -28.32 -8.57 -1.85
C ARG A 704 -27.06 -8.65 -1.01
N VAL A 705 -27.09 -9.30 0.16
CA VAL A 705 -25.95 -9.37 1.09
C VAL A 705 -25.28 -10.74 1.01
N TRP A 706 -23.94 -10.73 0.98
CA TRP A 706 -23.08 -11.90 1.19
C TRP A 706 -22.39 -11.83 2.54
N ALA A 707 -22.22 -12.95 3.22
CA ALA A 707 -21.49 -13.03 4.48
C ALA A 707 -20.04 -13.44 4.23
N VAL A 708 -19.11 -12.49 4.40
CA VAL A 708 -17.67 -12.69 4.12
C VAL A 708 -16.80 -12.07 5.22
N PRO A 709 -15.52 -12.53 5.41
CA PRO A 709 -14.51 -11.76 6.12
C PRO A 709 -14.15 -10.49 5.32
N ASP A 710 -13.41 -9.54 5.94
CA ASP A 710 -13.01 -8.29 5.28
C ASP A 710 -11.81 -8.41 4.34
N GLY A 711 -11.19 -9.56 4.26
CA GLY A 711 -10.03 -9.79 3.40
C GLY A 711 -9.57 -11.24 3.40
N GLY A 712 -8.47 -11.50 2.69
CA GLY A 712 -7.84 -12.79 2.64
C GLY A 712 -7.33 -13.26 4.01
N LEU A 713 -7.34 -14.55 4.25
CA LEU A 713 -7.08 -15.18 5.55
C LEU A 713 -5.61 -15.62 5.74
N LYS A 714 -4.73 -15.29 4.80
CA LYS A 714 -3.31 -15.73 4.75
C LYS A 714 -2.50 -15.44 6.01
N SER A 715 -2.84 -14.39 6.75
CA SER A 715 -2.11 -13.96 7.95
C SER A 715 -2.64 -14.58 9.25
N ARG A 716 -3.74 -15.31 9.22
CA ARG A 716 -4.34 -15.92 10.41
C ARG A 716 -3.71 -17.26 10.75
N TYR A 717 -3.74 -17.61 12.03
CA TYR A 717 -3.44 -18.98 12.48
C TYR A 717 -4.69 -19.87 12.33
N THR A 718 -4.48 -21.15 12.07
CA THR A 718 -5.57 -22.13 11.89
C THR A 718 -6.54 -22.15 13.08
N TRP A 719 -6.04 -22.04 14.31
CA TRP A 719 -6.86 -22.01 15.53
C TRP A 719 -7.75 -20.77 15.68
N GLN A 720 -7.48 -19.69 14.93
CA GLN A 720 -8.31 -18.49 14.85
C GLN A 720 -9.28 -18.56 13.67
N LEU A 721 -8.81 -19.10 12.56
CA LEU A 721 -9.54 -19.13 11.29
C LEU A 721 -10.79 -19.96 11.36
N GLU A 722 -10.67 -21.21 11.78
CA GLU A 722 -11.79 -22.16 11.79
C GLU A 722 -12.94 -21.70 12.70
N PRO A 723 -12.73 -21.31 13.98
CA PRO A 723 -13.82 -20.78 14.80
C PRO A 723 -14.46 -19.52 14.22
N SER A 724 -13.68 -18.61 13.64
CA SER A 724 -14.23 -17.38 13.03
C SER A 724 -15.15 -17.67 11.86
N LEU A 725 -14.77 -18.59 10.98
CA LEU A 725 -15.59 -18.98 9.85
C LEU A 725 -16.84 -19.79 10.29
N ARG A 726 -16.71 -20.68 11.29
CA ARG A 726 -17.87 -21.38 11.86
C ARG A 726 -18.89 -20.41 12.47
N ASN A 727 -18.41 -19.40 13.18
CA ASN A 727 -19.27 -18.36 13.76
C ASN A 727 -19.94 -17.52 12.66
N LEU A 728 -19.23 -17.20 11.56
CA LEU A 728 -19.78 -16.50 10.41
C LEU A 728 -20.93 -17.30 9.76
N VAL A 729 -20.71 -18.59 9.49
CA VAL A 729 -21.74 -19.47 8.93
C VAL A 729 -22.92 -19.61 9.88
N ALA A 730 -22.68 -19.71 11.19
CA ALA A 730 -23.74 -19.79 12.19
C ALA A 730 -24.59 -18.51 12.25
N ALA A 731 -23.96 -17.34 12.19
CA ALA A 731 -24.63 -16.04 12.15
C ALA A 731 -25.50 -15.89 10.88
N ALA A 732 -24.96 -16.24 9.71
CA ALA A 732 -25.72 -16.23 8.45
C ALA A 732 -26.92 -17.19 8.49
N ARG A 733 -26.74 -18.41 9.00
CA ARG A 733 -27.84 -19.37 9.17
C ARG A 733 -28.93 -18.89 10.14
N ARG A 734 -28.55 -18.12 11.18
CA ARG A 734 -29.53 -17.54 12.11
C ARG A 734 -30.41 -16.50 11.41
N ILE A 735 -29.84 -15.64 10.56
CA ILE A 735 -30.62 -14.69 9.77
C ILE A 735 -31.50 -15.40 8.75
N ARG A 736 -30.97 -16.37 7.99
CA ARG A 736 -31.76 -17.16 7.03
C ARG A 736 -33.00 -17.78 7.65
N ARG A 737 -32.90 -18.31 8.89
CA ARG A 737 -34.06 -18.89 9.61
C ARG A 737 -35.08 -17.83 9.99
N ALA A 738 -34.65 -16.61 10.31
CA ALA A 738 -35.55 -15.53 10.70
C ALA A 738 -36.34 -14.94 9.52
N VAL A 739 -35.73 -14.94 8.31
CA VAL A 739 -36.38 -14.42 7.08
C VAL A 739 -37.07 -15.49 6.23
N ALA A 740 -36.88 -16.77 6.54
CA ALA A 740 -37.58 -17.86 5.85
C ALA A 740 -39.10 -17.74 6.09
N PRO A 741 -39.94 -17.84 5.06
CA PRO A 741 -41.39 -17.84 5.26
C PRO A 741 -41.79 -19.03 6.17
N ASP A 742 -42.61 -18.76 7.17
CA ASP A 742 -43.10 -19.79 8.10
C ASP A 742 -43.85 -20.90 7.29
N PRO A 743 -43.36 -22.14 7.29
CA PRO A 743 -43.99 -23.21 6.55
C PRO A 743 -45.39 -23.60 7.12
N ARG A 744 -45.80 -22.98 8.23
CA ARG A 744 -47.07 -23.25 8.90
C ARG A 744 -48.10 -22.15 8.66
N GLY A 745 -48.09 -21.52 7.46
CA GLY A 745 -49.01 -20.46 7.04
C GLY A 745 -50.26 -20.31 7.93
N SER A 746 -50.22 -19.49 8.94
CA SER A 746 -51.40 -18.95 9.60
C SER A 746 -51.57 -17.50 9.16
N ASN A 747 -52.39 -17.30 8.12
CA ASN A 747 -53.13 -16.07 7.89
C ASN A 747 -53.78 -15.63 9.21
N LYS A 748 -53.20 -14.70 9.92
CA LYS A 748 -53.92 -13.84 10.87
C LYS A 748 -53.93 -12.43 10.32
N ILE A 749 -54.76 -12.20 9.30
CA ILE A 749 -55.41 -10.93 9.08
C ILE A 749 -56.44 -10.81 10.22
N GLY A 750 -56.22 -9.94 11.13
CA GLY A 750 -57.13 -9.64 12.21
C GLY A 750 -56.92 -8.19 12.68
N HIS A 751 -57.74 -7.32 12.14
CA HIS A 751 -58.22 -6.01 12.57
C HIS A 751 -57.29 -5.08 13.36
#